data_9f99bbb9fe46768b5c70e283b924875b
#
_entry.id   9f99bbb9fe46768b5c70e283b924875b
#
_cell.length_a   1.000
_cell.length_b   1.000
_cell.length_c   1.000
_cell.angle_alpha   90.00
_cell.angle_beta   90.00
_cell.angle_gamma   90.00
#
_symmetry.space_group_name_H-M   'P 1'
#
loop_
_entity.id
_entity.type
_entity.pdbx_description
1 polymer ?
#
loop_
_entity_poly.entity_id
_entity_poly.type
_entity_poly.pdbx_seq_one_letter_code
_entity_poly.pdbx_strand_id
1 'polypeptide(L)'
;MVRKINIIFTLLLLWAVGFAQQRTDSVHVAHYDINLSVTDFTSKVIDGYTDISVVAKVGNLTQVRLDLMVLTVDSVTVNQNPATFMHSGENLRVNVPSLQIGDTALVRVYYHGSPAHDGYFGGFYFNGGYAYNVGVALSDIPHSYGRCWYPCLDEFTDKSSYSFHIRTLGNHRAICNGLLTDSLNMSDGTRLWTWQLDEVIPAYLVSMAVGNYRCYADTFQGIEATIPINIYASPQVYPNIGASFVHLKDILRNYEKFFGPYRWPRVGYVCVGMTGGAMEHATNIALPNAAVNGTLAYEHTIMHELFHHWFGDLITCERPEEMWINEGFADYSEALVEEWLYNTETTDAYAEHIRNEHITTLQNIAKQDEGLYALDNVPQDQTYGMHSYQKGGQVIHTLRYYMGDSLFFSSLIQLLNHFAYQNVNSEEFFSYLSQVSGMNLMNFYEDWIHQPGFLDFDVEKLQSHGCGIYTVLIRQKGYGTEHSGNQVPVDVTFVSQDMEFYTHEKQMITGDSTELLLFAPFQPAFVILDRNGKLSDATIDVTKKVATTGNISFADASCSAQINQLSDTVLIHVEHHYVAPDAPNPLPEGYYHYSGTHYWTVNYAGAAPDGNWKFRLVRANGQPDADLFANDNTFDNLKLMYRPDGHSAWSPIAYTRTGSPYNSTIITTDMLPGQYCFAMAEKEVSVNALDATSFKLFPNPANSTITLCSDVTKADKAVIFDSLGHKIKTVKIHSNVQAIDINNLSTGNYLIVLYHKGKSVSRKMFVKA
;
A
#
# COMPACT_ATOMS: atom_id res chain seq x y z
N MET A 1 1.32 -50.81 -51.56
CA MET A 1 2.18 -50.09 -50.60
C MET A 1 1.76 -48.62 -50.68
N VAL A 2 0.77 -48.27 -49.85
CA VAL A 2 0.17 -46.92 -49.84
C VAL A 2 0.53 -46.25 -48.52
N ARG A 3 1.36 -45.21 -48.58
CA ARG A 3 1.70 -44.40 -47.40
C ARG A 3 0.53 -43.44 -47.12
N LYS A 4 -0.07 -43.54 -45.94
CA LYS A 4 -1.00 -42.58 -45.39
C LYS A 4 -0.20 -41.36 -44.90
N ILE A 5 -0.48 -40.20 -45.44
CA ILE A 5 -0.01 -38.90 -44.97
C ILE A 5 -1.05 -38.41 -43.98
N ASN A 6 -0.66 -38.34 -42.69
CA ASN A 6 -1.44 -37.67 -41.67
C ASN A 6 -1.15 -36.16 -41.71
N ILE A 7 -2.12 -35.38 -42.12
CA ILE A 7 -2.10 -33.91 -42.01
C ILE A 7 -2.60 -33.57 -40.60
N ILE A 8 -1.69 -33.14 -39.78
CA ILE A 8 -2.02 -32.55 -38.45
C ILE A 8 -2.43 -31.09 -38.70
N PHE A 9 -3.72 -30.82 -38.57
CA PHE A 9 -4.24 -29.44 -38.48
C PHE A 9 -3.91 -28.92 -37.08
N THR A 10 -2.87 -28.10 -36.98
CA THR A 10 -2.61 -27.30 -35.78
C THR A 10 -3.55 -26.11 -35.82
N LEU A 11 -4.64 -26.16 -35.05
CA LEU A 11 -5.44 -24.97 -34.75
C LEU A 11 -4.58 -24.04 -33.88
N LEU A 12 -4.07 -23.00 -34.47
CA LEU A 12 -3.63 -21.81 -33.77
C LEU A 12 -4.89 -21.10 -33.21
N LEU A 13 -5.21 -21.35 -31.98
CA LEU A 13 -6.06 -20.47 -31.18
C LEU A 13 -5.27 -19.17 -30.96
N LEU A 14 -5.48 -18.20 -31.83
CA LEU A 14 -5.22 -16.80 -31.50
C LEU A 14 -6.12 -16.45 -30.31
N TRP A 15 -5.57 -16.38 -29.14
CA TRP A 15 -6.13 -15.64 -28.04
C TRP A 15 -6.06 -14.15 -28.46
N ALA A 16 -7.11 -13.68 -29.13
CA ALA A 16 -7.40 -12.27 -29.10
C ALA A 16 -7.76 -11.98 -27.63
N VAL A 17 -6.84 -11.43 -26.86
CA VAL A 17 -7.19 -10.67 -25.68
C VAL A 17 -8.00 -9.51 -26.23
N GLY A 18 -9.31 -9.69 -26.25
CA GLY A 18 -10.23 -8.58 -26.50
C GLY A 18 -10.10 -7.68 -25.29
N PHE A 19 -9.33 -6.62 -25.40
CA PHE A 19 -9.50 -5.49 -24.50
C PHE A 19 -10.98 -5.14 -24.58
N ALA A 20 -11.68 -5.20 -23.46
CA ALA A 20 -13.05 -4.71 -23.41
C ALA A 20 -12.99 -3.24 -23.85
N GLN A 21 -13.61 -2.91 -24.99
CA GLN A 21 -13.61 -1.57 -25.54
C GLN A 21 -14.19 -0.64 -24.46
N GLN A 22 -13.38 0.28 -23.95
CA GLN A 22 -13.85 1.27 -22.97
C GLN A 22 -14.90 2.17 -23.64
N ARG A 23 -15.85 2.67 -22.86
CA ARG A 23 -16.90 3.57 -23.38
C ARG A 23 -16.27 4.84 -23.97
N THR A 24 -15.22 5.33 -23.33
CA THR A 24 -14.42 6.47 -23.76
C THR A 24 -13.71 6.28 -25.10
N ASP A 25 -13.58 5.05 -25.61
CA ASP A 25 -13.11 4.79 -26.98
C ASP A 25 -14.15 5.15 -28.03
N SER A 26 -15.42 5.13 -27.68
CA SER A 26 -16.54 5.35 -28.60
C SER A 26 -17.12 6.75 -28.51
N VAL A 27 -17.05 7.37 -27.33
CA VAL A 27 -17.73 8.62 -26.99
C VAL A 27 -16.81 9.47 -26.12
N HIS A 28 -16.87 10.79 -26.31
CA HIS A 28 -16.33 11.81 -25.42
C HIS A 28 -17.44 12.80 -25.09
N VAL A 29 -17.46 13.31 -23.86
CA VAL A 29 -18.34 14.43 -23.49
C VAL A 29 -17.52 15.71 -23.40
N ALA A 30 -17.79 16.63 -24.29
CA ALA A 30 -17.05 17.91 -24.33
C ALA A 30 -17.51 18.89 -23.25
N HIS A 31 -18.80 18.87 -22.86
CA HIS A 31 -19.38 19.80 -21.91
C HIS A 31 -20.62 19.25 -21.24
N TYR A 32 -20.78 19.56 -19.96
CA TYR A 32 -22.01 19.37 -19.20
C TYR A 32 -22.59 20.73 -18.77
N ASP A 33 -23.90 20.94 -18.99
CA ASP A 33 -24.65 22.07 -18.46
C ASP A 33 -25.70 21.53 -17.48
N ILE A 34 -25.42 21.64 -16.19
CA ILE A 34 -26.21 21.04 -15.10
C ILE A 34 -27.21 22.08 -14.57
N ASN A 35 -28.50 21.82 -14.78
CA ASN A 35 -29.60 22.68 -14.41
C ASN A 35 -30.47 22.00 -13.35
N LEU A 36 -30.30 22.35 -12.07
CA LEU A 36 -30.97 21.68 -10.96
C LEU A 36 -31.62 22.62 -9.97
N SER A 37 -32.73 22.19 -9.41
CA SER A 37 -33.41 22.76 -8.24
C SER A 37 -33.05 21.95 -7.01
N VAL A 38 -32.43 22.62 -6.02
CA VAL A 38 -32.08 22.07 -4.71
C VAL A 38 -32.78 22.91 -3.64
N THR A 39 -34.11 22.73 -3.55
CA THR A 39 -35.01 23.51 -2.70
C THR A 39 -35.77 22.65 -1.70
N ASP A 40 -35.89 21.34 -1.92
CA ASP A 40 -36.61 20.42 -1.04
C ASP A 40 -35.67 19.63 -0.13
N PHE A 41 -35.27 20.24 0.97
CA PHE A 41 -34.46 19.61 2.02
C PHE A 41 -35.26 18.64 2.91
N THR A 42 -36.59 18.67 2.85
CA THR A 42 -37.44 17.80 3.64
C THR A 42 -37.56 16.42 3.00
N SER A 43 -37.89 16.39 1.72
CA SER A 43 -37.93 15.13 0.94
C SER A 43 -36.56 14.70 0.44
N LYS A 44 -35.52 15.58 0.54
CA LYS A 44 -34.17 15.34 0.08
C LYS A 44 -34.10 15.04 -1.42
N VAL A 45 -34.80 15.82 -2.22
CA VAL A 45 -34.96 15.61 -3.66
C VAL A 45 -34.27 16.74 -4.43
N ILE A 46 -33.63 16.35 -5.53
CA ILE A 46 -33.20 17.23 -6.61
C ILE A 46 -34.11 17.01 -7.82
N ASP A 47 -34.27 18.07 -8.64
CA ASP A 47 -35.12 18.06 -9.82
C ASP A 47 -34.52 18.98 -10.88
N GLY A 48 -34.53 18.55 -12.14
CA GLY A 48 -34.05 19.38 -13.25
C GLY A 48 -33.62 18.60 -14.47
N TYR A 49 -32.56 19.06 -15.13
CA TYR A 49 -31.99 18.40 -16.29
C TYR A 49 -30.51 18.67 -16.41
N THR A 50 -29.82 17.82 -17.18
CA THR A 50 -28.44 18.05 -17.63
C THR A 50 -28.38 17.97 -19.14
N ASP A 51 -27.79 19.01 -19.75
CA ASP A 51 -27.39 19.02 -21.16
C ASP A 51 -25.98 18.44 -21.30
N ILE A 52 -25.84 17.46 -22.17
CA ILE A 52 -24.61 16.67 -22.36
C ILE A 52 -24.18 16.81 -23.81
N SER A 53 -23.06 17.50 -24.04
CA SER A 53 -22.48 17.70 -25.37
C SER A 53 -21.60 16.50 -25.74
N VAL A 54 -22.19 15.54 -26.44
CA VAL A 54 -21.53 14.27 -26.80
C VAL A 54 -20.81 14.42 -28.13
N VAL A 55 -19.60 13.90 -28.23
CA VAL A 55 -18.77 13.79 -29.43
C VAL A 55 -18.53 12.32 -29.75
N ALA A 56 -18.86 11.91 -30.99
CA ALA A 56 -18.62 10.54 -31.43
C ALA A 56 -17.14 10.33 -31.81
N LYS A 57 -16.51 9.32 -31.24
CA LYS A 57 -15.13 8.88 -31.56
C LYS A 57 -15.10 7.71 -32.55
N VAL A 58 -16.25 7.08 -32.78
CA VAL A 58 -16.44 6.01 -33.78
C VAL A 58 -17.52 6.36 -34.79
N GLY A 59 -17.42 5.79 -36.00
CA GLY A 59 -18.45 6.00 -37.04
C GLY A 59 -19.72 5.16 -36.80
N ASN A 60 -20.85 5.67 -37.29
CA ASN A 60 -22.17 5.04 -37.18
C ASN A 60 -22.61 4.81 -35.69
N LEU A 61 -22.23 5.68 -34.80
CA LEU A 61 -22.69 5.65 -33.42
C LEU A 61 -24.20 5.95 -33.37
N THR A 62 -25.00 5.02 -32.88
CA THR A 62 -26.47 5.14 -32.77
C THR A 62 -27.00 5.12 -31.34
N GLN A 63 -26.12 4.92 -30.40
CA GLN A 63 -26.48 4.86 -28.97
C GLN A 63 -25.35 5.42 -28.08
N VAL A 64 -25.69 6.29 -27.16
CA VAL A 64 -24.82 6.80 -26.11
C VAL A 64 -25.15 6.08 -24.80
N ARG A 65 -24.13 5.68 -24.06
CA ARG A 65 -24.23 5.01 -22.76
C ARG A 65 -23.69 5.93 -21.68
N LEU A 66 -24.55 6.40 -20.80
CA LEU A 66 -24.25 7.21 -19.64
C LEU A 66 -24.52 6.42 -18.37
N ASP A 67 -24.04 6.92 -17.25
CA ASP A 67 -24.30 6.39 -15.93
C ASP A 67 -25.20 7.34 -15.16
N LEU A 68 -26.17 6.79 -14.45
CA LEU A 68 -27.03 7.48 -13.49
C LEU A 68 -27.56 6.46 -12.49
N MET A 69 -27.33 6.67 -11.22
CA MET A 69 -27.83 5.78 -10.17
C MET A 69 -29.35 5.99 -9.97
N VAL A 70 -29.83 5.81 -8.82
CA VAL A 70 -31.23 5.70 -8.36
C VAL A 70 -32.21 6.79 -8.82
N LEU A 71 -31.76 7.84 -9.49
CA LEU A 71 -32.64 8.93 -9.92
C LEU A 71 -33.55 8.50 -11.06
N THR A 72 -34.77 9.01 -11.07
CA THR A 72 -35.76 8.74 -12.13
C THR A 72 -35.53 9.63 -13.34
N VAL A 73 -35.37 9.02 -14.51
CA VAL A 73 -35.32 9.75 -15.79
C VAL A 73 -36.75 9.95 -16.30
N ASP A 74 -37.17 11.20 -16.43
CA ASP A 74 -38.51 11.57 -16.88
C ASP A 74 -38.64 11.56 -18.40
N SER A 75 -37.67 12.14 -19.07
CA SER A 75 -37.59 12.21 -20.53
C SER A 75 -36.18 12.52 -21.01
N VAL A 76 -35.93 12.19 -22.27
CA VAL A 76 -34.67 12.50 -22.94
C VAL A 76 -34.97 13.15 -24.30
N THR A 77 -34.19 14.18 -24.64
CA THR A 77 -34.18 14.75 -25.99
C THR A 77 -32.76 14.70 -26.56
N VAL A 78 -32.68 14.54 -27.89
CA VAL A 78 -31.44 14.65 -28.66
C VAL A 78 -31.60 15.73 -29.72
N ASN A 79 -30.75 16.75 -29.65
CA ASN A 79 -30.87 17.93 -30.52
C ASN A 79 -32.29 18.53 -30.49
N GLN A 80 -32.85 18.67 -29.28
CA GLN A 80 -34.21 19.18 -28.99
C GLN A 80 -35.36 18.26 -29.46
N ASN A 81 -35.11 17.12 -30.07
CA ASN A 81 -36.14 16.16 -30.45
C ASN A 81 -36.28 15.05 -29.39
N PRO A 82 -37.52 14.61 -29.07
CA PRO A 82 -37.71 13.47 -28.17
C PRO A 82 -36.94 12.24 -28.61
N ALA A 83 -36.23 11.60 -27.69
CA ALA A 83 -35.43 10.42 -27.98
C ALA A 83 -35.89 9.23 -27.11
N THR A 84 -35.78 8.04 -27.67
CA THR A 84 -36.00 6.82 -26.89
C THR A 84 -34.78 6.50 -26.05
N PHE A 85 -35.02 6.07 -24.82
CA PHE A 85 -33.98 5.70 -23.89
C PHE A 85 -34.37 4.46 -23.08
N MET A 86 -33.40 3.86 -22.43
CA MET A 86 -33.60 2.80 -21.43
C MET A 86 -32.70 3.10 -20.22
N HIS A 87 -33.29 3.19 -19.05
CA HIS A 87 -32.60 3.31 -17.79
C HIS A 87 -32.80 2.03 -16.98
N SER A 88 -31.73 1.32 -16.64
CA SER A 88 -31.79 0.05 -15.89
C SER A 88 -30.56 -0.10 -15.03
N GLY A 89 -30.77 -0.17 -13.72
CA GLY A 89 -29.69 -0.06 -12.73
C GLY A 89 -29.00 1.30 -12.88
N GLU A 90 -27.69 1.31 -13.02
CA GLU A 90 -26.91 2.54 -13.23
C GLU A 90 -26.75 2.93 -14.71
N ASN A 91 -27.19 2.10 -15.65
CA ASN A 91 -27.00 2.29 -17.08
C ASN A 91 -28.15 3.10 -17.70
N LEU A 92 -27.83 4.26 -18.22
CA LEU A 92 -28.73 5.07 -19.05
C LEU A 92 -28.27 4.99 -20.53
N ARG A 93 -29.08 4.34 -21.35
CA ARG A 93 -28.82 4.21 -22.80
C ARG A 93 -29.76 5.13 -23.56
N VAL A 94 -29.19 6.02 -24.37
CA VAL A 94 -29.91 6.99 -25.17
C VAL A 94 -29.67 6.68 -26.63
N ASN A 95 -30.75 6.50 -27.42
CA ASN A 95 -30.64 6.36 -28.87
C ASN A 95 -30.40 7.73 -29.50
N VAL A 96 -29.38 7.83 -30.32
CA VAL A 96 -29.03 9.06 -31.06
C VAL A 96 -29.14 8.83 -32.58
N PRO A 97 -29.32 9.88 -33.38
CA PRO A 97 -29.14 9.77 -34.85
C PRO A 97 -27.74 9.17 -35.13
N SER A 98 -27.59 8.47 -36.25
CA SER A 98 -26.28 7.91 -36.63
C SER A 98 -25.24 9.02 -36.73
N LEU A 99 -24.26 9.02 -35.82
CA LEU A 99 -23.17 9.99 -35.78
C LEU A 99 -21.92 9.39 -36.41
N GLN A 100 -21.17 10.21 -37.16
CA GLN A 100 -19.86 9.86 -37.69
C GLN A 100 -18.77 10.38 -36.70
N ILE A 101 -17.54 9.96 -36.92
CA ILE A 101 -16.39 10.43 -36.09
C ILE A 101 -16.33 11.97 -36.14
N GLY A 102 -16.31 12.60 -34.95
CA GLY A 102 -16.29 14.04 -34.78
C GLY A 102 -17.67 14.71 -34.81
N ASP A 103 -18.74 13.99 -35.17
CA ASP A 103 -20.10 14.54 -35.07
C ASP A 103 -20.46 14.75 -33.58
N THR A 104 -21.28 15.77 -33.34
CA THR A 104 -21.76 16.14 -31.99
C THR A 104 -23.26 15.94 -31.88
N ALA A 105 -23.71 15.60 -30.67
CA ALA A 105 -25.13 15.57 -30.32
C ALA A 105 -25.33 16.20 -28.92
N LEU A 106 -26.36 17.04 -28.81
CA LEU A 106 -26.79 17.57 -27.50
C LEU A 106 -27.85 16.64 -26.92
N VAL A 107 -27.49 15.89 -25.91
CA VAL A 107 -28.39 15.00 -25.17
C VAL A 107 -28.86 15.72 -23.92
N ARG A 108 -30.16 16.00 -23.80
CA ARG A 108 -30.77 16.54 -22.59
C ARG A 108 -31.50 15.43 -21.85
N VAL A 109 -31.16 15.23 -20.60
CA VAL A 109 -31.80 14.26 -19.70
C VAL A 109 -32.55 15.02 -18.61
N TYR A 110 -33.87 14.86 -18.54
CA TYR A 110 -34.70 15.36 -17.42
C TYR A 110 -34.78 14.28 -16.35
N TYR A 111 -34.53 14.65 -15.12
CA TYR A 111 -34.52 13.68 -14.02
C TYR A 111 -34.86 14.31 -12.66
N HIS A 112 -35.32 13.47 -11.75
CA HIS A 112 -35.58 13.87 -10.37
C HIS A 112 -35.38 12.70 -9.41
N GLY A 113 -35.33 13.00 -8.13
CA GLY A 113 -35.30 12.00 -7.06
C GLY A 113 -34.37 12.34 -5.93
N SER A 114 -34.22 11.39 -5.01
CA SER A 114 -33.26 11.47 -3.92
C SER A 114 -31.95 10.84 -4.36
N PRO A 115 -30.85 11.60 -4.44
CA PRO A 115 -29.55 11.07 -4.88
C PRO A 115 -29.00 10.00 -3.95
N ALA A 116 -28.13 9.14 -4.48
CA ALA A 116 -27.45 8.10 -3.72
C ALA A 116 -26.27 8.64 -2.90
N HIS A 117 -25.90 7.90 -1.87
CA HIS A 117 -24.62 8.05 -1.19
C HIS A 117 -24.10 6.67 -0.78
N ASP A 118 -22.79 6.54 -0.71
CA ASP A 118 -22.09 5.39 -0.14
C ASP A 118 -22.38 5.27 1.37
N GLY A 119 -22.39 4.06 1.89
CA GLY A 119 -22.64 3.81 3.31
C GLY A 119 -21.53 4.30 4.24
N TYR A 120 -20.33 4.52 3.70
CA TYR A 120 -19.15 4.93 4.45
C TYR A 120 -18.68 6.34 4.08
N PHE A 121 -18.40 6.59 2.80
CA PHE A 121 -17.88 7.85 2.29
C PHE A 121 -18.30 8.01 0.82
N GLY A 122 -18.64 9.23 0.42
CA GLY A 122 -19.01 9.51 -0.97
C GLY A 122 -20.48 9.60 -1.26
N GLY A 123 -20.82 10.19 -2.39
CA GLY A 123 -22.18 10.40 -2.84
C GLY A 123 -22.76 11.76 -2.54
N PHE A 124 -24.08 11.88 -2.52
CA PHE A 124 -24.78 13.14 -2.32
C PHE A 124 -25.57 13.15 -1.01
N TYR A 125 -25.33 14.16 -0.20
CA TYR A 125 -25.86 14.25 1.16
C TYR A 125 -26.81 15.45 1.34
N PHE A 126 -27.89 15.23 2.10
CA PHE A 126 -28.70 16.27 2.70
C PHE A 126 -28.55 16.20 4.23
N ASN A 127 -27.97 17.21 4.84
CA ASN A 127 -27.70 17.23 6.27
C ASN A 127 -27.86 18.63 6.87
N GLY A 128 -28.77 18.80 7.86
CA GLY A 128 -28.91 20.03 8.65
C GLY A 128 -29.21 21.30 7.86
N GLY A 129 -29.90 21.22 6.71
CA GLY A 129 -30.18 22.35 5.83
C GLY A 129 -29.06 22.64 4.82
N TYR A 130 -28.12 21.71 4.68
CA TYR A 130 -27.06 21.70 3.67
C TYR A 130 -27.24 20.51 2.74
N ALA A 131 -26.89 20.68 1.46
CA ALA A 131 -26.77 19.62 0.49
C ALA A 131 -25.40 19.71 -0.17
N TYR A 132 -24.71 18.58 -0.38
CA TYR A 132 -23.37 18.55 -1.00
C TYR A 132 -23.08 17.16 -1.54
N ASN A 133 -22.19 17.08 -2.52
CA ASN A 133 -21.65 15.81 -2.97
C ASN A 133 -20.20 15.59 -2.51
N VAL A 134 -19.81 14.33 -2.51
CA VAL A 134 -18.43 13.84 -2.40
C VAL A 134 -18.24 12.87 -3.56
N GLY A 135 -17.27 13.15 -4.43
CA GLY A 135 -17.19 12.58 -5.78
C GLY A 135 -16.65 11.15 -5.88
N VAL A 136 -16.15 10.57 -4.78
CA VAL A 136 -15.69 9.18 -4.72
C VAL A 136 -16.47 8.39 -3.68
N ALA A 137 -16.62 7.09 -3.91
CA ALA A 137 -17.16 6.13 -2.94
C ALA A 137 -16.05 5.16 -2.51
N LEU A 138 -15.92 4.89 -1.23
CA LEU A 138 -14.91 3.95 -0.73
C LEU A 138 -15.41 2.50 -0.70
N SER A 139 -16.73 2.29 -0.58
CA SER A 139 -17.32 0.93 -0.51
C SER A 139 -17.78 0.41 -1.87
N ASP A 140 -18.05 1.27 -2.85
CA ASP A 140 -18.53 0.89 -4.18
C ASP A 140 -17.42 0.88 -5.22
N ILE A 141 -17.47 -0.06 -6.16
CA ILE A 141 -16.58 -0.17 -7.32
C ILE A 141 -17.43 -0.07 -8.60
N PRO A 142 -17.12 0.82 -9.53
CA PRO A 142 -16.02 1.80 -9.55
C PRO A 142 -16.20 2.92 -8.53
N HIS A 143 -15.07 3.41 -8.00
CA HIS A 143 -15.05 4.44 -6.96
C HIS A 143 -15.52 5.81 -7.43
N SER A 144 -15.39 6.15 -8.72
CA SER A 144 -15.95 7.38 -9.29
C SER A 144 -17.46 7.44 -9.03
N TYR A 145 -17.97 8.58 -8.54
CA TYR A 145 -19.34 8.67 -8.00
C TYR A 145 -20.10 9.93 -8.48
N GLY A 146 -19.70 10.48 -9.63
CA GLY A 146 -20.44 11.57 -10.32
C GLY A 146 -21.87 11.13 -10.66
N ARG A 147 -22.04 9.90 -11.07
CA ARG A 147 -23.33 9.27 -11.43
C ARG A 147 -24.38 9.21 -10.34
N CYS A 148 -24.01 9.51 -9.09
CA CYS A 148 -24.97 9.47 -7.98
C CYS A 148 -25.98 10.64 -8.00
N TRP A 149 -25.67 11.76 -8.70
CA TRP A 149 -26.52 12.94 -8.67
C TRP A 149 -26.78 13.60 -10.03
N TYR A 150 -26.01 13.25 -11.12
CA TYR A 150 -26.29 13.70 -12.47
C TYR A 150 -25.88 12.64 -13.49
N PRO A 151 -26.55 12.59 -14.69
CA PRO A 151 -26.18 11.64 -15.72
C PRO A 151 -24.84 12.03 -16.35
N CYS A 152 -23.87 11.12 -16.34
CA CYS A 152 -22.52 11.38 -16.84
C CYS A 152 -21.88 10.13 -17.47
N LEU A 153 -20.78 10.33 -18.15
CA LEU A 153 -19.79 9.30 -18.45
C LEU A 153 -18.80 9.26 -17.29
N ASP A 154 -19.04 8.36 -16.33
CA ASP A 154 -18.36 8.34 -15.01
C ASP A 154 -17.05 7.54 -15.10
N GLU A 155 -16.10 8.05 -15.88
CA GLU A 155 -14.78 7.46 -16.16
C GLU A 155 -13.68 8.50 -15.90
N PHE A 156 -12.54 8.09 -15.34
CA PHE A 156 -11.41 8.99 -15.10
C PHE A 156 -10.83 9.60 -16.37
N THR A 157 -10.92 8.85 -17.47
CA THR A 157 -10.33 9.21 -18.77
C THR A 157 -11.21 10.12 -19.63
N ASP A 158 -12.43 10.44 -19.21
CA ASP A 158 -13.27 11.43 -19.90
C ASP A 158 -13.34 12.73 -19.10
N LYS A 159 -12.59 13.74 -19.55
CA LYS A 159 -12.52 15.07 -18.92
C LYS A 159 -13.34 16.06 -19.73
N SER A 160 -14.22 16.79 -19.05
CA SER A 160 -15.20 17.72 -19.64
C SER A 160 -15.15 19.08 -18.96
N SER A 161 -15.61 20.12 -19.63
CA SER A 161 -15.93 21.42 -19.02
C SER A 161 -17.36 21.44 -18.45
N TYR A 162 -17.66 22.39 -17.55
CA TYR A 162 -18.91 22.40 -16.82
C TYR A 162 -19.53 23.78 -16.68
N SER A 163 -20.87 23.86 -16.88
CA SER A 163 -21.72 24.98 -16.46
C SER A 163 -22.77 24.49 -15.44
N PHE A 164 -23.05 25.32 -14.47
CA PHE A 164 -24.02 25.00 -13.42
C PHE A 164 -25.07 26.10 -13.31
N HIS A 165 -26.35 25.73 -13.30
CA HIS A 165 -27.50 26.60 -13.08
C HIS A 165 -28.30 26.02 -11.89
N ILE A 166 -27.94 26.39 -10.69
CA ILE A 166 -28.46 25.80 -9.47
C ILE A 166 -29.45 26.76 -8.79
N ARG A 167 -30.71 26.31 -8.72
CA ARG A 167 -31.79 27.01 -8.04
C ARG A 167 -31.86 26.59 -6.59
N THR A 168 -31.86 27.55 -5.67
CA THR A 168 -31.85 27.31 -4.22
C THR A 168 -32.95 28.09 -3.53
N LEU A 169 -33.19 27.79 -2.25
CA LEU A 169 -33.95 28.68 -1.37
C LEU A 169 -33.27 30.06 -1.30
N GLY A 170 -34.02 31.15 -1.15
CA GLY A 170 -33.49 32.50 -1.25
C GLY A 170 -32.40 32.88 -0.24
N ASN A 171 -32.31 32.17 0.88
CA ASN A 171 -31.28 32.35 1.90
C ASN A 171 -30.08 31.38 1.76
N HIS A 172 -30.14 30.48 0.78
CA HIS A 172 -29.05 29.55 0.49
C HIS A 172 -28.18 30.04 -0.69
N ARG A 173 -26.93 29.60 -0.69
CA ARG A 173 -26.01 29.72 -1.81
C ARG A 173 -25.75 28.36 -2.40
N ALA A 174 -25.64 28.30 -3.72
CA ALA A 174 -24.98 27.17 -4.40
C ALA A 174 -23.53 27.54 -4.67
N ILE A 175 -22.62 26.62 -4.41
CA ILE A 175 -21.19 26.73 -4.64
C ILE A 175 -20.80 25.52 -5.48
N CYS A 176 -20.22 25.77 -6.66
CA CYS A 176 -19.80 24.74 -7.60
C CYS A 176 -18.35 24.99 -8.07
N ASN A 177 -17.83 24.08 -8.91
CA ASN A 177 -16.53 24.30 -9.54
C ASN A 177 -16.48 25.60 -10.36
N GLY A 178 -15.28 26.11 -10.62
CA GLY A 178 -15.03 27.26 -11.48
C GLY A 178 -15.37 28.60 -10.81
N LEU A 179 -15.84 29.57 -11.59
CA LEU A 179 -16.16 30.92 -11.16
C LEU A 179 -17.67 31.16 -11.11
N LEU A 180 -18.11 31.93 -10.12
CA LEU A 180 -19.48 32.44 -10.07
C LEU A 180 -19.62 33.53 -11.14
N THR A 181 -20.43 33.30 -12.16
CA THR A 181 -20.65 34.23 -13.29
C THR A 181 -21.90 35.08 -13.12
N ASP A 182 -22.94 34.55 -12.47
CA ASP A 182 -24.18 35.28 -12.22
C ASP A 182 -24.96 34.75 -11.00
N SER A 183 -25.83 35.60 -10.45
CA SER A 183 -26.82 35.18 -9.47
C SER A 183 -28.08 36.01 -9.52
N LEU A 184 -29.24 35.39 -9.75
CA LEU A 184 -30.51 36.07 -9.96
C LEU A 184 -31.54 35.69 -8.89
N ASN A 185 -32.15 36.70 -8.26
CA ASN A 185 -33.30 36.48 -7.40
C ASN A 185 -34.56 36.26 -8.25
N MET A 186 -35.23 35.14 -8.01
CA MET A 186 -36.43 34.77 -8.72
C MET A 186 -37.68 35.35 -8.04
N SER A 187 -38.74 35.55 -8.81
CA SER A 187 -40.02 36.16 -8.34
C SER A 187 -40.74 35.30 -7.28
N ASP A 188 -40.43 34.01 -7.17
CA ASP A 188 -41.01 33.08 -6.21
C ASP A 188 -40.19 32.96 -4.91
N GLY A 189 -39.20 33.82 -4.70
CA GLY A 189 -38.34 33.88 -3.52
C GLY A 189 -37.17 32.92 -3.53
N THR A 190 -36.99 32.12 -4.60
CA THR A 190 -35.80 31.31 -4.84
C THR A 190 -34.67 32.16 -5.46
N ARG A 191 -33.46 31.57 -5.54
CA ARG A 191 -32.32 32.21 -6.20
C ARG A 191 -31.63 31.23 -7.14
N LEU A 192 -31.32 31.69 -8.35
CA LEU A 192 -30.53 30.97 -9.34
C LEU A 192 -29.07 31.40 -9.23
N TRP A 193 -28.16 30.44 -9.18
CA TRP A 193 -26.72 30.64 -9.15
C TRP A 193 -26.13 30.02 -10.42
N THR A 194 -25.30 30.79 -11.15
CA THR A 194 -24.63 30.34 -12.37
C THR A 194 -23.13 30.31 -12.16
N TRP A 195 -22.56 29.11 -12.32
CA TRP A 195 -21.13 28.88 -12.22
C TRP A 195 -20.60 28.31 -13.53
N GLN A 196 -19.30 28.52 -13.81
CA GLN A 196 -18.65 28.00 -15.01
C GLN A 196 -17.21 27.59 -14.71
N LEU A 197 -16.84 26.41 -15.22
CA LEU A 197 -15.49 25.88 -15.27
C LEU A 197 -15.17 25.53 -16.72
N ASP A 198 -14.23 26.27 -17.32
CA ASP A 198 -13.80 26.05 -18.71
C ASP A 198 -12.71 24.97 -18.81
N GLU A 199 -11.93 24.77 -17.75
CA GLU A 199 -10.93 23.70 -17.61
C GLU A 199 -11.64 22.35 -17.49
N VAL A 200 -11.04 21.34 -18.11
CA VAL A 200 -11.65 20.01 -18.17
C VAL A 200 -11.26 19.15 -16.98
N ILE A 201 -12.27 18.50 -16.40
CA ILE A 201 -12.13 17.59 -15.26
C ILE A 201 -12.95 16.31 -15.46
N PRO A 202 -12.57 15.17 -14.85
CA PRO A 202 -13.40 13.97 -14.84
C PRO A 202 -14.62 14.15 -13.92
N ALA A 203 -15.61 13.29 -14.10
CA ALA A 203 -16.92 13.40 -13.43
C ALA A 203 -16.83 13.36 -11.90
N TYR A 204 -15.87 12.66 -11.33
CA TYR A 204 -15.73 12.54 -9.87
C TYR A 204 -15.25 13.86 -9.18
N LEU A 205 -14.57 14.74 -9.92
CA LEU A 205 -14.11 16.04 -9.40
C LEU A 205 -15.18 17.13 -9.45
N VAL A 206 -16.38 16.81 -9.96
CA VAL A 206 -17.49 17.76 -10.05
C VAL A 206 -18.13 17.97 -8.69
N SER A 207 -18.29 19.24 -8.30
CA SER A 207 -18.73 19.64 -6.98
C SER A 207 -19.95 20.53 -6.98
N MET A 208 -20.89 20.26 -6.09
CA MET A 208 -21.99 21.14 -5.72
C MET A 208 -22.22 21.12 -4.21
N ALA A 209 -22.25 22.30 -3.59
CA ALA A 209 -22.68 22.44 -2.20
C ALA A 209 -23.72 23.56 -2.10
N VAL A 210 -24.84 23.29 -1.40
CA VAL A 210 -25.94 24.23 -1.21
C VAL A 210 -26.24 24.40 0.27
N GLY A 211 -26.35 25.63 0.74
CA GLY A 211 -26.68 25.92 2.14
C GLY A 211 -26.51 27.37 2.52
N ASN A 212 -26.67 27.66 3.82
CA ASN A 212 -26.45 29.00 4.36
C ASN A 212 -24.93 29.25 4.57
N TYR A 213 -24.23 29.50 3.46
CA TYR A 213 -22.78 29.74 3.47
C TYR A 213 -22.42 31.21 3.52
N ARG A 214 -21.35 31.53 4.27
CA ARG A 214 -20.59 32.79 4.19
C ARG A 214 -19.32 32.54 3.40
N CYS A 215 -18.89 33.56 2.63
CA CYS A 215 -17.66 33.50 1.84
C CYS A 215 -16.57 34.33 2.54
N TYR A 216 -15.45 33.74 2.84
CA TYR A 216 -14.19 34.41 3.11
C TYR A 216 -13.48 34.55 1.75
N ALA A 217 -13.27 35.83 1.34
CA ALA A 217 -12.67 36.13 0.05
C ALA A 217 -11.30 36.76 0.26
N ASP A 218 -10.31 36.30 -0.49
CA ASP A 218 -8.95 36.81 -0.53
C ASP A 218 -8.38 36.63 -1.95
N THR A 219 -7.13 37.00 -2.17
CA THR A 219 -6.43 36.80 -3.44
C THR A 219 -5.00 36.33 -3.20
N PHE A 220 -4.48 35.57 -4.15
CA PHE A 220 -3.08 35.17 -4.20
C PHE A 220 -2.45 35.67 -5.50
N GLN A 221 -1.27 36.31 -5.40
CA GLN A 221 -0.51 36.72 -6.57
C GLN A 221 0.34 35.53 -7.01
N GLY A 222 -0.16 34.75 -7.96
CA GLY A 222 0.54 33.62 -8.56
C GLY A 222 1.56 34.05 -9.62
N ILE A 223 2.25 33.07 -10.19
CA ILE A 223 3.29 33.28 -11.22
C ILE A 223 2.67 33.89 -12.50
N GLU A 224 1.55 33.35 -12.96
CA GLU A 224 0.92 33.75 -14.23
C GLU A 224 -0.26 34.72 -14.04
N ALA A 225 -0.98 34.63 -12.93
CA ALA A 225 -2.20 35.41 -12.69
C ALA A 225 -2.42 35.73 -11.22
N THR A 226 -3.29 36.71 -10.97
CA THR A 226 -3.88 36.93 -9.63
C THR A 226 -5.05 35.97 -9.46
N ILE A 227 -4.96 35.06 -8.50
CA ILE A 227 -5.89 33.98 -8.28
C ILE A 227 -6.83 34.32 -7.12
N PRO A 228 -8.16 34.34 -7.33
CA PRO A 228 -9.12 34.47 -6.24
C PRO A 228 -9.04 33.29 -5.28
N ILE A 229 -9.13 33.58 -3.97
CA ILE A 229 -9.30 32.59 -2.91
C ILE A 229 -10.69 32.77 -2.34
N ASN A 230 -11.51 31.70 -2.36
CA ASN A 230 -12.85 31.71 -1.79
C ASN A 230 -13.05 30.51 -0.88
N ILE A 231 -13.25 30.76 0.41
CA ILE A 231 -13.50 29.70 1.40
C ILE A 231 -14.92 29.88 1.93
N TYR A 232 -15.77 28.89 1.69
CA TYR A 232 -17.17 28.92 2.07
C TYR A 232 -17.41 28.07 3.32
N ALA A 233 -18.02 28.65 4.32
CA ALA A 233 -18.33 27.97 5.57
C ALA A 233 -19.68 28.42 6.14
N SER A 234 -20.28 27.58 6.97
CA SER A 234 -21.45 27.95 7.77
C SER A 234 -21.12 29.15 8.67
N PRO A 235 -22.13 29.95 9.13
CA PRO A 235 -21.88 31.04 10.04
C PRO A 235 -21.14 30.67 11.33
N GLN A 236 -21.24 29.42 11.76
CA GLN A 236 -20.58 28.88 12.95
C GLN A 236 -19.09 28.59 12.72
N VAL A 237 -18.72 28.08 11.54
CA VAL A 237 -17.33 27.72 11.18
C VAL A 237 -16.57 28.92 10.64
N TYR A 238 -17.25 29.84 9.96
CA TYR A 238 -16.66 31.01 9.29
C TYR A 238 -15.63 31.79 10.12
N PRO A 239 -15.81 32.04 11.45
CA PRO A 239 -14.84 32.82 12.24
C PRO A 239 -13.46 32.14 12.34
N ASN A 240 -13.37 30.86 12.13
CA ASN A 240 -12.15 30.07 12.29
C ASN A 240 -11.24 30.10 11.05
N ILE A 241 -11.78 30.48 9.87
CA ILE A 241 -11.08 30.36 8.58
C ILE A 241 -9.70 31.03 8.62
N GLY A 242 -9.62 32.27 9.08
CA GLY A 242 -8.36 33.02 9.04
C GLY A 242 -7.21 32.37 9.81
N ALA A 243 -7.51 31.66 10.90
CA ALA A 243 -6.49 30.96 11.69
C ALA A 243 -6.16 29.57 11.13
N SER A 244 -7.16 28.81 10.62
CA SER A 244 -6.93 27.50 10.03
C SER A 244 -6.21 27.54 8.67
N PHE A 245 -6.27 28.68 7.96
CA PHE A 245 -5.67 28.85 6.63
C PHE A 245 -4.51 29.86 6.63
N VAL A 246 -3.89 30.12 7.77
CA VAL A 246 -2.89 31.20 7.90
C VAL A 246 -1.69 31.02 6.96
N HIS A 247 -1.26 29.79 6.68
CA HIS A 247 -0.13 29.50 5.81
C HIS A 247 -0.51 29.21 4.34
N LEU A 248 -1.81 29.25 3.98
CA LEU A 248 -2.28 28.90 2.64
C LEU A 248 -1.49 29.59 1.51
N LYS A 249 -1.25 30.92 1.64
CA LYS A 249 -0.55 31.68 0.60
C LYS A 249 0.96 31.37 0.54
N ASP A 250 1.56 31.03 1.66
CA ASP A 250 2.98 30.66 1.69
C ASP A 250 3.19 29.29 1.05
N ILE A 251 2.30 28.35 1.30
CA ILE A 251 2.32 27.04 0.66
C ILE A 251 2.00 27.15 -0.84
N LEU A 252 0.97 27.90 -1.25
CA LEU A 252 0.69 28.16 -2.67
C LEU A 252 1.91 28.68 -3.41
N ARG A 253 2.66 29.62 -2.79
CA ARG A 253 3.89 30.16 -3.38
C ARG A 253 4.95 29.09 -3.56
N ASN A 254 5.09 28.17 -2.60
CA ASN A 254 6.03 27.08 -2.68
C ASN A 254 5.57 26.04 -3.70
N TYR A 255 4.28 25.68 -3.74
CA TYR A 255 3.76 24.77 -4.77
C TYR A 255 4.00 25.33 -6.16
N GLU A 256 3.69 26.59 -6.44
CA GLU A 256 3.99 27.19 -7.74
C GLU A 256 5.49 27.22 -8.06
N LYS A 257 6.33 27.50 -7.07
CA LYS A 257 7.79 27.55 -7.25
C LYS A 257 8.36 26.18 -7.66
N PHE A 258 7.87 25.11 -7.05
CA PHE A 258 8.45 23.78 -7.20
C PHE A 258 7.72 22.89 -8.21
N PHE A 259 6.43 23.18 -8.50
CA PHE A 259 5.61 22.37 -9.40
C PHE A 259 5.02 23.17 -10.58
N GLY A 260 5.33 24.45 -10.68
CA GLY A 260 4.83 25.32 -11.74
C GLY A 260 3.52 26.02 -11.41
N PRO A 261 3.04 26.90 -12.30
CA PRO A 261 1.94 27.80 -12.01
C PRO A 261 0.64 27.07 -11.67
N TYR A 262 -0.15 27.65 -10.76
CA TYR A 262 -1.50 27.22 -10.47
C TYR A 262 -2.41 27.49 -11.67
N ARG A 263 -3.02 26.45 -12.23
CA ARG A 263 -3.70 26.53 -13.54
C ARG A 263 -5.22 26.60 -13.46
N TRP A 264 -5.75 26.75 -12.28
CA TRP A 264 -7.19 26.79 -12.04
C TRP A 264 -7.65 28.24 -11.83
N PRO A 265 -8.93 28.59 -12.17
CA PRO A 265 -9.41 29.97 -12.12
C PRO A 265 -9.57 30.53 -10.70
N ARG A 266 -9.61 29.68 -9.67
CA ARG A 266 -9.61 30.05 -8.24
C ARG A 266 -9.10 28.94 -7.34
N VAL A 267 -8.62 29.30 -6.18
CA VAL A 267 -8.48 28.39 -5.03
C VAL A 267 -9.79 28.45 -4.25
N GLY A 268 -10.52 27.36 -4.20
CA GLY A 268 -11.84 27.29 -3.56
C GLY A 268 -11.93 26.14 -2.56
N TYR A 269 -12.56 26.45 -1.42
CA TYR A 269 -12.91 25.45 -0.40
C TYR A 269 -14.36 25.62 0.03
N VAL A 270 -15.02 24.53 0.34
CA VAL A 270 -16.34 24.51 0.96
C VAL A 270 -16.37 23.58 2.17
N CYS A 271 -16.76 24.13 3.34
CA CYS A 271 -16.89 23.33 4.56
C CYS A 271 -18.25 22.62 4.56
N VAL A 272 -18.23 21.31 4.63
CA VAL A 272 -19.42 20.46 4.54
C VAL A 272 -19.62 19.59 5.79
N GLY A 273 -20.76 18.93 5.89
CA GLY A 273 -21.15 18.13 7.05
C GLY A 273 -20.60 16.69 7.09
N MET A 274 -19.48 16.42 6.39
CA MET A 274 -18.82 15.11 6.44
C MET A 274 -18.10 14.90 7.79
N THR A 275 -17.88 13.64 8.17
CA THR A 275 -17.35 13.28 9.50
C THR A 275 -15.86 12.92 9.48
N GLY A 276 -15.25 12.72 8.32
CA GLY A 276 -13.84 12.40 8.15
C GLY A 276 -13.45 12.48 6.68
N GLY A 277 -12.15 12.46 6.39
CA GLY A 277 -11.61 12.68 5.06
C GLY A 277 -11.84 14.11 4.55
N ALA A 278 -11.46 14.33 3.31
CA ALA A 278 -11.78 15.53 2.54
C ALA A 278 -11.94 15.12 1.07
N MET A 279 -12.16 16.06 0.14
CA MET A 279 -12.31 15.72 -1.27
C MET A 279 -11.76 16.86 -2.13
N GLU A 280 -10.87 16.54 -3.00
CA GLU A 280 -10.06 17.43 -3.83
C GLU A 280 -10.84 18.12 -4.98
N HIS A 281 -12.15 18.12 -4.97
CA HIS A 281 -12.94 18.69 -6.09
C HIS A 281 -12.29 19.94 -6.70
N ALA A 282 -11.99 19.90 -7.98
CA ALA A 282 -11.27 20.95 -8.68
C ALA A 282 -11.90 22.33 -8.41
N THR A 283 -11.12 23.27 -7.88
CA THR A 283 -11.56 24.64 -7.51
C THR A 283 -12.62 24.75 -6.41
N ASN A 284 -13.06 23.63 -5.79
CA ASN A 284 -14.10 23.63 -4.75
C ASN A 284 -13.90 22.48 -3.74
N ILE A 285 -12.69 22.39 -3.17
CA ILE A 285 -12.28 21.37 -2.20
C ILE A 285 -13.32 21.26 -1.07
N ALA A 286 -13.83 20.05 -0.84
CA ALA A 286 -14.77 19.80 0.24
C ALA A 286 -14.04 19.39 1.52
N LEU A 287 -14.16 20.21 2.57
CA LEU A 287 -13.56 19.93 3.88
C LEU A 287 -14.64 19.61 4.92
N PRO A 288 -14.41 18.70 5.87
CA PRO A 288 -15.26 18.58 7.03
C PRO A 288 -15.26 19.87 7.84
N ASN A 289 -16.42 20.26 8.37
CA ASN A 289 -16.53 21.45 9.24
C ASN A 289 -15.52 21.41 10.42
N ALA A 290 -15.17 20.21 10.90
CA ALA A 290 -14.21 20.02 11.99
C ALA A 290 -12.77 20.38 11.63
N ALA A 291 -12.40 20.34 10.34
CA ALA A 291 -11.07 20.72 9.88
C ALA A 291 -10.80 22.24 10.02
N VAL A 292 -11.86 23.05 9.99
CA VAL A 292 -11.77 24.49 10.11
C VAL A 292 -12.15 24.91 11.54
N ASN A 293 -11.27 24.65 12.48
CA ASN A 293 -11.51 24.78 13.92
C ASN A 293 -10.75 25.97 14.58
N GLY A 294 -10.02 26.77 13.80
CA GLY A 294 -9.23 27.89 14.28
C GLY A 294 -7.83 27.49 14.79
N THR A 295 -7.36 26.27 14.49
CA THR A 295 -6.01 25.79 14.76
C THR A 295 -5.39 25.21 13.50
N LEU A 296 -4.12 24.78 13.59
CA LEU A 296 -3.38 24.12 12.50
C LEU A 296 -3.47 22.58 12.53
N ALA A 297 -4.35 22.01 13.38
CA ALA A 297 -4.45 20.57 13.56
C ALA A 297 -4.82 19.77 12.29
N TYR A 298 -5.37 20.44 11.28
CA TYR A 298 -5.74 19.86 9.99
C TYR A 298 -4.99 20.51 8.81
N GLU A 299 -3.86 21.17 9.09
CA GLU A 299 -3.09 21.87 8.06
C GLU A 299 -2.64 20.92 6.96
N HIS A 300 -2.10 19.74 7.31
CA HIS A 300 -1.71 18.73 6.35
C HIS A 300 -2.89 18.34 5.44
N THR A 301 -4.05 18.01 5.98
CA THR A 301 -5.24 17.68 5.18
C THR A 301 -5.62 18.85 4.24
N ILE A 302 -5.64 20.09 4.73
CA ILE A 302 -5.96 21.26 3.90
C ILE A 302 -4.98 21.42 2.74
N MET A 303 -3.70 21.15 2.95
CA MET A 303 -2.64 21.32 1.95
C MET A 303 -2.53 20.11 1.02
N HIS A 304 -2.79 18.90 1.51
CA HIS A 304 -2.96 17.68 0.75
C HIS A 304 -4.03 17.86 -0.34
N GLU A 305 -5.24 18.26 0.05
CA GLU A 305 -6.33 18.50 -0.89
C GLU A 305 -6.01 19.62 -1.90
N LEU A 306 -5.26 20.63 -1.49
CA LEU A 306 -4.82 21.66 -2.41
C LEU A 306 -3.80 21.16 -3.42
N PHE A 307 -2.92 20.24 -3.00
CA PHE A 307 -1.88 19.74 -3.87
C PHE A 307 -2.43 18.86 -5.00
N HIS A 308 -3.58 18.24 -4.78
CA HIS A 308 -4.29 17.54 -5.84
C HIS A 308 -4.56 18.40 -7.08
N HIS A 309 -4.64 19.72 -6.93
CA HIS A 309 -4.75 20.63 -8.09
C HIS A 309 -3.55 20.57 -9.06
N TRP A 310 -2.42 19.91 -8.68
CA TRP A 310 -1.32 19.55 -9.57
C TRP A 310 -1.34 18.05 -9.89
N PHE A 311 -1.47 17.18 -8.88
CA PHE A 311 -1.50 15.72 -9.03
C PHE A 311 -2.84 15.16 -8.54
N GLY A 312 -3.69 14.71 -9.45
CA GLY A 312 -5.06 14.29 -9.24
C GLY A 312 -6.01 15.00 -10.19
N ASP A 313 -6.00 16.32 -10.21
CA ASP A 313 -6.88 17.16 -11.02
C ASP A 313 -6.25 17.54 -12.36
N LEU A 314 -5.08 18.22 -12.33
CA LEU A 314 -4.42 18.68 -13.56
C LEU A 314 -3.94 17.49 -14.38
N ILE A 315 -3.18 16.59 -13.74
CA ILE A 315 -2.92 15.27 -14.29
C ILE A 315 -3.61 14.24 -13.40
N THR A 316 -4.25 13.24 -13.99
CA THR A 316 -5.02 12.22 -13.27
C THR A 316 -4.49 10.85 -13.66
N CYS A 317 -4.43 9.89 -12.75
CA CYS A 317 -4.10 8.51 -13.10
C CYS A 317 -5.06 7.98 -14.17
N GLU A 318 -4.58 7.09 -15.04
CA GLU A 318 -5.43 6.50 -16.10
C GLU A 318 -6.41 5.48 -15.52
N ARG A 319 -5.99 4.77 -14.48
CA ARG A 319 -6.76 3.68 -13.85
C ARG A 319 -6.74 3.79 -12.32
N PRO A 320 -7.79 3.33 -11.64
CA PRO A 320 -7.84 3.33 -10.17
C PRO A 320 -6.69 2.56 -9.51
N GLU A 321 -6.18 1.54 -10.18
CA GLU A 321 -5.06 0.71 -9.72
C GLU A 321 -3.74 1.47 -9.62
N GLU A 322 -3.66 2.68 -10.21
CA GLU A 322 -2.50 3.57 -10.23
C GLU A 322 -2.70 4.85 -9.40
N MET A 323 -3.60 4.80 -8.42
CA MET A 323 -3.99 5.96 -7.60
C MET A 323 -2.83 6.61 -6.85
N TRP A 324 -1.68 5.95 -6.71
CA TRP A 324 -0.46 6.53 -6.14
C TRP A 324 -0.01 7.81 -6.87
N ILE A 325 -0.38 7.98 -8.17
CA ILE A 325 -0.06 9.19 -8.95
C ILE A 325 -0.84 10.40 -8.39
N ASN A 326 -2.05 10.19 -7.92
CA ASN A 326 -2.87 11.22 -7.29
C ASN A 326 -2.49 11.33 -5.80
N GLU A 327 -2.74 10.29 -5.03
CA GLU A 327 -2.67 10.28 -3.58
C GLU A 327 -1.25 10.28 -3.02
N GLY A 328 -0.33 9.52 -3.64
CA GLY A 328 1.05 9.47 -3.18
C GLY A 328 1.77 10.82 -3.31
N PHE A 329 1.48 11.59 -4.37
CA PHE A 329 2.01 12.94 -4.51
C PHE A 329 1.36 13.93 -3.53
N ALA A 330 0.06 13.79 -3.26
CA ALA A 330 -0.63 14.61 -2.28
C ALA A 330 -0.14 14.32 -0.85
N ASP A 331 0.04 13.05 -0.51
CA ASP A 331 0.63 12.58 0.76
C ASP A 331 2.08 13.10 0.93
N TYR A 332 2.91 12.97 -0.11
CA TYR A 332 4.26 13.53 -0.10
C TYR A 332 4.29 15.05 0.09
N SER A 333 3.26 15.77 -0.37
CA SER A 333 3.16 17.21 -0.18
C SER A 333 3.06 17.61 1.31
N GLU A 334 2.56 16.73 2.17
CA GLU A 334 2.52 16.96 3.63
C GLU A 334 3.92 17.03 4.21
N ALA A 335 4.84 16.15 3.77
CA ALA A 335 6.25 16.24 4.13
C ALA A 335 6.90 17.54 3.62
N LEU A 336 6.54 18.00 2.41
CA LEU A 336 7.03 19.28 1.88
C LEU A 336 6.53 20.47 2.68
N VAL A 337 5.33 20.42 3.24
CA VAL A 337 4.82 21.46 4.17
C VAL A 337 5.70 21.50 5.40
N GLU A 338 6.08 20.35 5.98
CA GLU A 338 7.03 20.27 7.10
C GLU A 338 8.39 20.88 6.73
N GLU A 339 8.92 20.54 5.54
CA GLU A 339 10.19 21.09 5.03
C GLU A 339 10.18 22.62 4.94
N TRP A 340 9.09 23.18 4.42
CA TRP A 340 9.05 24.61 4.09
C TRP A 340 8.62 25.52 5.22
N LEU A 341 7.84 25.00 6.18
CA LEU A 341 7.31 25.82 7.27
C LEU A 341 7.98 25.52 8.61
N TYR A 342 8.43 24.29 8.85
CA TYR A 342 8.81 23.84 10.19
C TYR A 342 10.26 23.37 10.32
N ASN A 343 11.03 23.20 9.22
CA ASN A 343 12.46 22.98 9.30
C ASN A 343 13.17 24.18 9.91
N THR A 344 14.09 23.92 10.84
CA THR A 344 14.93 24.92 11.52
C THR A 344 16.39 24.48 11.52
N GLU A 345 17.31 25.29 12.06
CA GLU A 345 18.72 24.90 12.25
C GLU A 345 18.90 23.67 13.19
N THR A 346 17.90 23.38 14.02
CA THR A 346 17.97 22.32 15.04
C THR A 346 16.93 21.22 14.88
N THR A 347 15.97 21.39 13.98
CA THR A 347 14.87 20.43 13.75
C THR A 347 14.70 20.20 12.26
N ASP A 348 14.82 18.96 11.84
CA ASP A 348 14.49 18.51 10.49
C ASP A 348 13.09 17.86 10.52
N ALA A 349 12.06 18.71 10.46
CA ALA A 349 10.67 18.27 10.52
C ALA A 349 10.30 17.40 9.31
N TYR A 350 10.88 17.69 8.14
CA TYR A 350 10.72 16.85 6.96
C TYR A 350 11.24 15.41 7.19
N ALA A 351 12.48 15.27 7.67
CA ALA A 351 13.03 13.95 7.92
C ALA A 351 12.27 13.18 9.02
N GLU A 352 11.78 13.90 10.04
CA GLU A 352 10.94 13.31 11.09
C GLU A 352 9.59 12.82 10.53
N HIS A 353 8.93 13.59 9.66
CA HIS A 353 7.69 13.20 9.00
C HIS A 353 7.89 11.94 8.15
N ILE A 354 8.84 11.97 7.21
CA ILE A 354 9.19 10.84 6.34
C ILE A 354 9.49 9.58 7.17
N ARG A 355 10.28 9.72 8.24
CA ARG A 355 10.62 8.60 9.12
C ARG A 355 9.38 8.01 9.81
N ASN A 356 8.51 8.84 10.36
CA ASN A 356 7.31 8.38 11.07
C ASN A 356 6.34 7.67 10.13
N GLU A 357 6.19 8.18 8.91
CA GLU A 357 5.39 7.51 7.87
C GLU A 357 6.01 6.19 7.43
N HIS A 358 7.32 6.15 7.20
CA HIS A 358 8.03 4.92 6.84
C HIS A 358 7.81 3.82 7.89
N ILE A 359 8.00 4.13 9.17
CA ILE A 359 7.75 3.20 10.29
C ILE A 359 6.30 2.71 10.27
N THR A 360 5.35 3.63 10.15
CA THR A 360 3.92 3.31 10.16
C THR A 360 3.56 2.42 8.98
N THR A 361 4.05 2.73 7.80
CA THR A 361 3.80 1.99 6.56
C THR A 361 4.34 0.58 6.66
N LEU A 362 5.63 0.43 6.96
CA LEU A 362 6.28 -0.87 6.99
C LEU A 362 5.68 -1.82 8.03
N GLN A 363 5.23 -1.27 9.17
CA GLN A 363 4.60 -2.06 10.24
C GLN A 363 3.15 -2.46 9.98
N ASN A 364 2.42 -1.75 9.11
CA ASN A 364 0.97 -1.91 9.03
C ASN A 364 0.42 -2.23 7.63
N ILE A 365 1.12 -1.90 6.55
CA ILE A 365 0.60 -1.96 5.17
C ILE A 365 0.08 -3.35 4.78
N ALA A 366 0.85 -4.41 5.03
CA ALA A 366 0.45 -5.78 4.69
C ALA A 366 -0.81 -6.24 5.42
N LYS A 367 -1.11 -5.64 6.57
CA LYS A 367 -2.30 -5.96 7.36
C LYS A 367 -3.49 -5.08 7.00
N GLN A 368 -3.28 -3.79 6.76
CA GLN A 368 -4.36 -2.85 6.48
C GLN A 368 -4.91 -3.05 5.07
N ASP A 369 -4.04 -3.26 4.10
CA ASP A 369 -4.38 -3.47 2.70
C ASP A 369 -4.50 -4.96 2.34
N GLU A 370 -4.49 -5.86 3.34
CA GLU A 370 -4.66 -7.30 3.18
C GLU A 370 -3.63 -7.96 2.24
N GLY A 371 -2.46 -7.32 2.02
CA GLY A 371 -1.40 -7.83 1.14
C GLY A 371 -0.31 -6.81 0.85
N LEU A 372 0.60 -7.19 -0.03
CA LEU A 372 1.63 -6.31 -0.59
C LEU A 372 1.46 -6.27 -2.11
N TYR A 373 1.27 -5.09 -2.66
CA TYR A 373 0.95 -4.87 -4.07
C TYR A 373 1.97 -3.95 -4.75
N ALA A 374 2.08 -4.09 -6.07
CA ALA A 374 2.74 -3.11 -6.92
C ALA A 374 1.92 -1.81 -6.94
N LEU A 375 2.59 -0.65 -6.97
CA LEU A 375 1.89 0.64 -6.95
C LEU A 375 1.11 0.92 -8.24
N ASP A 376 1.51 0.31 -9.35
CA ASP A 376 0.81 0.41 -10.64
C ASP A 376 -0.28 -0.66 -10.84
N ASN A 377 -0.53 -1.48 -9.82
CA ASN A 377 -1.52 -2.57 -9.88
C ASN A 377 -2.11 -2.88 -8.49
N VAL A 378 -2.51 -1.85 -7.77
CA VAL A 378 -3.23 -2.00 -6.48
C VAL A 378 -4.64 -2.52 -6.76
N PRO A 379 -5.14 -3.57 -6.09
CA PRO A 379 -6.52 -4.02 -6.26
C PRO A 379 -7.54 -2.90 -5.98
N GLN A 380 -8.63 -2.87 -6.73
CA GLN A 380 -9.60 -1.76 -6.63
C GLN A 380 -10.25 -1.61 -5.24
N ASP A 381 -10.41 -2.69 -4.50
CA ASP A 381 -10.90 -2.65 -3.12
C ASP A 381 -9.87 -2.09 -2.12
N GLN A 382 -8.62 -1.87 -2.57
CA GLN A 382 -7.52 -1.29 -1.80
C GLN A 382 -7.02 0.04 -2.41
N THR A 383 -7.71 0.60 -3.40
CA THR A 383 -7.32 1.85 -4.11
C THR A 383 -7.00 3.00 -3.15
N TYR A 384 -7.78 3.15 -2.08
CA TYR A 384 -7.59 4.18 -1.06
C TYR A 384 -6.91 3.62 0.21
N GLY A 385 -6.01 2.67 0.04
CA GLY A 385 -5.20 2.06 1.09
C GLY A 385 -3.80 2.67 1.23
N MET A 386 -3.01 2.10 2.13
CA MET A 386 -1.65 2.58 2.43
C MET A 386 -0.69 2.50 1.25
N HIS A 387 -0.96 1.64 0.24
CA HIS A 387 -0.14 1.57 -0.96
C HIS A 387 -0.21 2.87 -1.75
N SER A 388 -1.42 3.40 -1.98
CA SER A 388 -1.60 4.60 -2.79
C SER A 388 -1.11 5.87 -2.07
N TYR A 389 -1.36 5.97 -0.76
CA TYR A 389 -0.98 7.12 0.07
C TYR A 389 0.46 7.00 0.57
N GLN A 390 0.67 6.41 1.74
CA GLN A 390 1.94 6.44 2.47
C GLN A 390 3.10 5.80 1.70
N LYS A 391 2.90 4.58 1.13
CA LYS A 391 3.95 3.96 0.32
C LYS A 391 4.21 4.77 -0.96
N GLY A 392 3.16 5.30 -1.59
CA GLY A 392 3.28 6.22 -2.72
C GLY A 392 4.15 7.42 -2.38
N GLY A 393 3.84 8.11 -1.27
CA GLY A 393 4.62 9.25 -0.77
C GLY A 393 6.08 8.90 -0.46
N GLN A 394 6.31 7.76 0.20
CA GLN A 394 7.66 7.26 0.49
C GLN A 394 8.48 6.96 -0.78
N VAL A 395 7.84 6.38 -1.80
CA VAL A 395 8.53 6.10 -3.08
C VAL A 395 8.84 7.40 -3.84
N ILE A 396 8.00 8.43 -3.75
CA ILE A 396 8.28 9.76 -4.30
C ILE A 396 9.46 10.42 -3.58
N HIS A 397 9.55 10.29 -2.24
CA HIS A 397 10.74 10.70 -1.48
C HIS A 397 12.00 9.99 -2.00
N THR A 398 11.95 8.68 -2.22
CA THR A 398 13.04 7.89 -2.81
C THR A 398 13.40 8.40 -4.21
N LEU A 399 12.41 8.73 -5.06
CA LEU A 399 12.64 9.28 -6.39
C LEU A 399 13.39 10.63 -6.33
N ARG A 400 13.01 11.49 -5.38
CA ARG A 400 13.73 12.77 -5.15
C ARG A 400 15.19 12.52 -4.78
N TYR A 401 15.48 11.51 -3.97
CA TYR A 401 16.86 11.12 -3.66
C TYR A 401 17.63 10.64 -4.89
N TYR A 402 17.02 9.79 -5.75
CA TYR A 402 17.66 9.34 -6.99
C TYR A 402 18.06 10.52 -7.88
N MET A 403 17.14 11.45 -8.10
CA MET A 403 17.29 12.57 -9.03
C MET A 403 18.07 13.75 -8.44
N GLY A 404 17.96 13.95 -7.13
CA GLY A 404 18.37 15.20 -6.47
C GLY A 404 17.39 16.34 -6.74
N ASP A 405 17.29 17.29 -5.79
CA ASP A 405 16.23 18.32 -5.75
C ASP A 405 16.06 19.09 -7.06
N SER A 406 17.15 19.61 -7.60
CA SER A 406 17.08 20.45 -8.79
C SER A 406 16.47 19.74 -9.99
N LEU A 407 16.91 18.49 -10.24
CA LEU A 407 16.45 17.70 -11.37
C LEU A 407 15.03 17.17 -11.12
N PHE A 408 14.73 16.74 -9.90
CA PHE A 408 13.40 16.26 -9.49
C PHE A 408 12.33 17.31 -9.78
N PHE A 409 12.44 18.49 -9.17
CA PHE A 409 11.41 19.53 -9.33
C PHE A 409 11.34 20.08 -10.77
N SER A 410 12.49 20.31 -11.42
CA SER A 410 12.47 20.81 -12.81
C SER A 410 11.87 19.82 -13.80
N SER A 411 12.02 18.52 -13.57
CA SER A 411 11.44 17.48 -14.42
C SER A 411 9.95 17.31 -14.15
N LEU A 412 9.50 17.42 -12.90
CA LEU A 412 8.07 17.39 -12.55
C LEU A 412 7.32 18.58 -13.14
N ILE A 413 7.90 19.79 -13.17
CA ILE A 413 7.30 20.93 -13.86
C ILE A 413 7.10 20.64 -15.35
N GLN A 414 8.07 20.02 -16.02
CA GLN A 414 7.94 19.64 -17.44
C GLN A 414 6.88 18.57 -17.65
N LEU A 415 6.81 17.58 -16.76
CA LEU A 415 5.79 16.52 -16.80
C LEU A 415 4.39 17.09 -16.63
N LEU A 416 4.16 17.95 -15.61
CA LEU A 416 2.88 18.63 -15.37
C LEU A 416 2.47 19.52 -16.55
N ASN A 417 3.42 20.16 -17.24
CA ASN A 417 3.15 20.93 -18.44
C ASN A 417 2.75 20.05 -19.63
N HIS A 418 3.37 18.87 -19.77
CA HIS A 418 3.13 17.96 -20.88
C HIS A 418 1.77 17.27 -20.78
N PHE A 419 1.44 16.78 -19.59
CA PHE A 419 0.20 16.05 -19.34
C PHE A 419 -0.92 16.92 -18.77
N ALA A 420 -0.79 18.27 -18.79
CA ALA A 420 -1.82 19.16 -18.27
C ALA A 420 -3.21 18.83 -18.82
N TYR A 421 -4.17 18.62 -17.92
CA TYR A 421 -5.56 18.23 -18.22
C TYR A 421 -5.71 16.85 -18.88
N GLN A 422 -4.70 15.99 -18.80
CA GLN A 422 -4.71 14.64 -19.37
C GLN A 422 -4.63 13.58 -18.27
N ASN A 423 -4.77 12.33 -18.68
CA ASN A 423 -4.48 11.17 -17.86
C ASN A 423 -3.07 10.66 -18.17
N VAL A 424 -2.47 9.97 -17.23
CA VAL A 424 -1.16 9.36 -17.35
C VAL A 424 -1.12 8.04 -16.59
N ASN A 425 -0.52 7.00 -17.17
CA ASN A 425 -0.21 5.77 -16.47
C ASN A 425 1.25 5.78 -15.96
N SER A 426 1.59 4.86 -15.09
CA SER A 426 2.90 4.81 -14.44
C SER A 426 4.05 4.65 -15.43
N GLU A 427 3.90 3.82 -16.47
CA GLU A 427 4.94 3.61 -17.49
C GLU A 427 5.18 4.89 -18.32
N GLU A 428 4.12 5.56 -18.76
CA GLU A 428 4.21 6.85 -19.46
C GLU A 428 4.84 7.94 -18.58
N PHE A 429 4.46 7.97 -17.31
CA PHE A 429 5.01 8.90 -16.31
C PHE A 429 6.54 8.77 -16.24
N PHE A 430 7.06 7.56 -15.98
CA PHE A 430 8.50 7.34 -15.85
C PHE A 430 9.24 7.41 -17.18
N SER A 431 8.61 7.03 -18.28
CA SER A 431 9.17 7.18 -19.63
C SER A 431 9.42 8.65 -19.96
N TYR A 432 8.40 9.50 -19.72
CA TYR A 432 8.53 10.94 -19.95
C TYR A 432 9.52 11.59 -18.96
N LEU A 433 9.46 11.21 -17.69
CA LEU A 433 10.38 11.72 -16.67
C LEU A 433 11.84 11.35 -17.02
N SER A 434 12.08 10.14 -17.53
CA SER A 434 13.41 9.72 -18.03
C SER A 434 13.86 10.60 -19.18
N GLN A 435 12.97 10.91 -20.13
CA GLN A 435 13.29 11.75 -21.27
C GLN A 435 13.71 13.17 -20.86
N VAL A 436 12.95 13.82 -19.97
CA VAL A 436 13.21 15.22 -19.60
C VAL A 436 14.34 15.39 -18.59
N SER A 437 14.57 14.39 -17.74
CA SER A 437 15.67 14.40 -16.78
C SER A 437 17.01 13.97 -17.40
N GLY A 438 16.98 13.20 -18.48
CA GLY A 438 18.16 12.54 -19.07
C GLY A 438 18.69 11.36 -18.24
N MET A 439 17.97 10.95 -17.19
CA MET A 439 18.26 9.77 -16.39
C MET A 439 17.44 8.58 -16.89
N ASN A 440 17.99 7.36 -16.83
CA ASN A 440 17.18 6.16 -17.04
C ASN A 440 16.42 5.83 -15.74
N LEU A 441 15.16 6.27 -15.65
CA LEU A 441 14.28 6.02 -14.52
C LEU A 441 13.40 4.78 -14.70
N MET A 442 13.54 4.03 -15.81
CA MET A 442 12.81 2.78 -16.00
C MET A 442 13.26 1.69 -15.03
N ASN A 443 14.53 1.71 -14.58
CA ASN A 443 14.95 0.83 -13.49
C ASN A 443 14.24 1.20 -12.17
N PHE A 444 14.10 2.49 -11.88
CA PHE A 444 13.31 2.95 -10.73
C PHE A 444 11.85 2.50 -10.81
N TYR A 445 11.21 2.68 -11.98
CA TYR A 445 9.85 2.19 -12.22
C TYR A 445 9.72 0.69 -11.93
N GLU A 446 10.64 -0.11 -12.49
CA GLU A 446 10.64 -1.56 -12.29
C GLU A 446 10.83 -1.93 -10.82
N ASP A 447 11.78 -1.30 -10.11
CA ASP A 447 12.19 -1.69 -8.75
C ASP A 447 11.20 -1.22 -7.67
N TRP A 448 10.56 -0.04 -7.82
CA TRP A 448 9.80 0.61 -6.76
C TRP A 448 8.30 0.75 -7.04
N ILE A 449 7.89 0.69 -8.30
CA ILE A 449 6.49 0.88 -8.72
C ILE A 449 5.88 -0.43 -9.20
N HIS A 450 6.57 -1.14 -10.13
CA HIS A 450 6.05 -2.32 -10.82
C HIS A 450 6.19 -3.61 -10.01
N GLN A 451 7.08 -3.64 -9.03
CA GLN A 451 7.23 -4.79 -8.12
C GLN A 451 6.45 -4.56 -6.82
N PRO A 452 5.80 -5.61 -6.27
CA PRO A 452 5.18 -5.53 -4.94
C PRO A 452 6.23 -5.46 -3.84
N GLY A 453 5.82 -5.04 -2.64
CA GLY A 453 6.65 -5.12 -1.44
C GLY A 453 7.74 -4.05 -1.37
N PHE A 454 8.86 -4.39 -0.74
CA PHE A 454 9.96 -3.48 -0.44
C PHE A 454 11.31 -4.20 -0.62
N LEU A 455 12.33 -3.46 -1.07
CA LEU A 455 13.72 -3.92 -1.06
C LEU A 455 14.32 -3.78 0.34
N ASP A 456 15.28 -4.62 0.69
CA ASP A 456 16.06 -4.57 1.93
C ASP A 456 17.56 -4.64 1.60
N PHE A 457 18.37 -3.94 2.36
CA PHE A 457 19.81 -3.89 2.19
C PHE A 457 20.51 -4.24 3.50
N ASP A 458 21.43 -5.21 3.47
CA ASP A 458 22.15 -5.69 4.65
C ASP A 458 23.67 -5.76 4.36
N VAL A 459 24.48 -5.34 5.31
CA VAL A 459 25.95 -5.49 5.24
C VAL A 459 26.31 -6.92 5.60
N GLU A 460 26.51 -7.76 4.59
CA GLU A 460 26.90 -9.16 4.81
C GLU A 460 28.31 -9.29 5.34
N LYS A 461 29.25 -8.46 4.82
CA LYS A 461 30.66 -8.54 5.19
C LYS A 461 31.38 -7.20 5.06
N LEU A 462 32.24 -6.92 6.04
CA LEU A 462 33.22 -5.84 6.00
C LEU A 462 34.64 -6.45 6.09
N GLN A 463 35.47 -6.25 5.04
CA GLN A 463 36.82 -6.81 4.98
C GLN A 463 37.88 -5.72 4.73
N SER A 464 38.87 -5.62 5.63
CA SER A 464 39.98 -4.70 5.47
C SER A 464 41.06 -5.26 4.52
N HIS A 465 41.59 -4.39 3.63
CA HIS A 465 42.77 -4.66 2.79
C HIS A 465 43.99 -3.86 3.20
N GLY A 466 43.89 -3.13 4.31
CA GLY A 466 44.96 -2.21 4.78
C GLY A 466 44.88 -0.83 4.08
N CYS A 467 45.66 0.12 4.56
CA CYS A 467 45.73 1.49 4.03
C CYS A 467 44.36 2.21 3.95
N GLY A 468 43.40 1.85 4.81
CA GLY A 468 42.06 2.44 4.82
C GLY A 468 41.14 1.92 3.70
N ILE A 469 41.54 0.87 2.98
CA ILE A 469 40.70 0.26 1.94
C ILE A 469 39.91 -0.92 2.50
N TYR A 470 38.63 -0.94 2.21
CA TYR A 470 37.68 -1.96 2.69
C TYR A 470 36.81 -2.47 1.55
N THR A 471 36.58 -3.78 1.53
CA THR A 471 35.46 -4.35 0.79
C THR A 471 34.23 -4.36 1.70
N VAL A 472 33.13 -3.78 1.23
CA VAL A 472 31.79 -3.86 1.80
C VAL A 472 30.96 -4.74 0.88
N LEU A 473 30.56 -5.93 1.34
CA LEU A 473 29.63 -6.80 0.63
C LEU A 473 28.22 -6.50 1.13
N ILE A 474 27.38 -6.02 0.23
CA ILE A 474 25.97 -5.67 0.51
C ILE A 474 25.09 -6.71 -0.16
N ARG A 475 24.15 -7.25 0.58
CA ARG A 475 23.12 -8.16 0.09
C ARG A 475 21.77 -7.44 -0.04
N GLN A 476 21.06 -7.73 -1.12
CA GLN A 476 19.65 -7.36 -1.26
C GLN A 476 18.75 -8.53 -0.92
N LYS A 477 17.61 -8.21 -0.31
CA LYS A 477 16.50 -9.12 -0.03
C LYS A 477 15.20 -8.41 -0.34
N GLY A 478 14.06 -9.13 -0.35
CA GLY A 478 12.76 -8.54 -0.58
C GLY A 478 11.76 -8.87 0.53
N TYR A 479 10.99 -7.89 0.94
CA TYR A 479 9.78 -8.07 1.73
C TYR A 479 8.56 -8.08 0.81
N GLY A 480 7.95 -9.24 0.63
CA GLY A 480 6.82 -9.42 -0.29
C GLY A 480 7.17 -9.43 -1.78
N THR A 481 8.45 -9.52 -2.10
CA THR A 481 8.97 -9.66 -3.46
C THR A 481 10.20 -10.58 -3.48
N GLU A 482 10.42 -11.26 -4.62
CA GLU A 482 11.68 -11.96 -4.90
C GLU A 482 12.60 -11.14 -5.83
N HIS A 483 12.17 -9.92 -6.19
CA HIS A 483 12.92 -9.02 -7.06
C HIS A 483 14.12 -8.43 -6.33
N SER A 484 15.23 -8.26 -7.04
CA SER A 484 16.43 -7.53 -6.59
C SER A 484 16.61 -6.29 -7.44
N GLY A 485 16.73 -5.13 -6.81
CA GLY A 485 16.84 -3.85 -7.47
C GLY A 485 18.09 -3.71 -8.33
N ASN A 486 17.99 -2.89 -9.36
CA ASN A 486 19.04 -2.68 -10.36
C ASN A 486 19.53 -1.23 -10.37
N GLN A 487 20.80 -1.00 -10.01
CA GLN A 487 21.40 0.32 -9.88
C GLN A 487 20.70 1.20 -8.83
N VAL A 488 20.39 0.62 -7.68
CA VAL A 488 19.83 1.36 -6.55
C VAL A 488 20.94 2.16 -5.87
N PRO A 489 20.85 3.50 -5.79
CA PRO A 489 21.81 4.31 -5.06
C PRO A 489 21.59 4.13 -3.55
N VAL A 490 22.62 3.73 -2.82
CA VAL A 490 22.58 3.58 -1.36
C VAL A 490 23.74 4.36 -0.76
N ASP A 491 23.48 5.13 0.29
CA ASP A 491 24.54 5.78 1.05
C ASP A 491 25.21 4.76 1.98
N VAL A 492 26.55 4.67 1.91
CA VAL A 492 27.34 3.75 2.73
C VAL A 492 28.15 4.56 3.74
N THR A 493 27.80 4.47 5.01
CA THR A 493 28.40 5.23 6.11
C THR A 493 29.28 4.35 6.98
N PHE A 494 30.57 4.59 7.01
CA PHE A 494 31.51 4.01 7.97
C PHE A 494 31.43 4.72 9.31
N VAL A 495 31.40 3.98 10.41
CA VAL A 495 31.38 4.49 11.77
C VAL A 495 32.69 4.10 12.47
N SER A 496 33.43 5.07 13.02
CA SER A 496 34.67 4.81 13.77
C SER A 496 34.41 4.39 15.21
N GLN A 497 35.43 3.86 15.90
CA GLN A 497 35.36 3.62 17.35
C GLN A 497 35.20 4.92 18.17
N ASP A 498 35.63 6.06 17.61
CA ASP A 498 35.44 7.39 18.22
C ASP A 498 34.08 8.01 17.87
N MET A 499 33.17 7.23 17.27
CA MET A 499 31.80 7.63 16.87
C MET A 499 31.77 8.72 15.80
N GLU A 500 32.79 8.78 14.93
CA GLU A 500 32.81 9.63 13.74
C GLU A 500 32.18 8.90 12.55
N PHE A 501 31.61 9.66 11.61
CA PHE A 501 30.96 9.14 10.43
C PHE A 501 31.70 9.57 9.17
N TYR A 502 31.85 8.65 8.21
CA TYR A 502 32.38 8.94 6.88
C TYR A 502 31.50 8.25 5.83
N THR A 503 30.78 9.03 5.03
CA THR A 503 29.77 8.54 4.10
C THR A 503 30.26 8.59 2.66
N HIS A 504 30.06 7.50 1.93
CA HIS A 504 30.06 7.45 0.47
C HIS A 504 28.61 7.52 0.00
N GLU A 505 28.26 8.62 -0.64
CA GLU A 505 26.90 8.84 -1.15
C GLU A 505 26.66 8.04 -2.43
N LYS A 506 25.43 7.59 -2.63
CA LYS A 506 24.89 7.00 -3.86
C LYS A 506 25.77 5.90 -4.47
N GLN A 507 26.18 4.94 -3.66
CA GLN A 507 26.87 3.76 -4.17
C GLN A 507 25.83 2.85 -4.84
N MET A 508 26.09 2.43 -6.10
CA MET A 508 25.12 1.66 -6.88
C MET A 508 25.12 0.19 -6.50
N ILE A 509 23.99 -0.28 -6.02
CA ILE A 509 23.72 -1.68 -5.67
C ILE A 509 22.94 -2.33 -6.80
N THR A 510 23.32 -3.56 -7.20
CA THR A 510 22.68 -4.26 -8.32
C THR A 510 22.62 -5.75 -8.05
N GLY A 511 21.44 -6.35 -8.23
CA GLY A 511 21.20 -7.78 -8.08
C GLY A 511 21.29 -8.23 -6.61
N ASP A 512 21.30 -9.53 -6.36
CA ASP A 512 21.21 -10.11 -5.02
C ASP A 512 22.37 -9.72 -4.09
N SER A 513 23.53 -9.38 -4.65
CA SER A 513 24.68 -8.92 -3.85
C SER A 513 25.61 -8.02 -4.67
N THR A 514 26.18 -7.02 -4.03
CA THR A 514 27.15 -6.10 -4.62
C THR A 514 28.37 -5.95 -3.71
N GLU A 515 29.55 -6.09 -4.29
CA GLU A 515 30.82 -5.88 -3.60
C GLU A 515 31.38 -4.49 -3.95
N LEU A 516 31.53 -3.63 -2.94
CA LEU A 516 32.04 -2.28 -3.08
C LEU A 516 33.45 -2.19 -2.47
N LEU A 517 34.40 -1.60 -3.20
CA LEU A 517 35.72 -1.29 -2.69
C LEU A 517 35.79 0.18 -2.30
N LEU A 518 35.77 0.48 -1.01
CA LEU A 518 35.63 1.83 -0.48
C LEU A 518 36.79 2.20 0.46
N PHE A 519 37.04 3.50 0.61
CA PHE A 519 38.01 4.05 1.52
C PHE A 519 37.36 4.55 2.80
N ALA A 520 37.98 4.31 3.96
CA ALA A 520 37.63 5.00 5.21
C ALA A 520 38.92 5.61 5.83
N PRO A 521 38.88 6.85 6.34
CA PRO A 521 40.02 7.53 6.93
C PRO A 521 40.43 6.95 8.30
N PHE A 522 39.66 6.01 8.82
CA PHE A 522 39.84 5.35 10.10
C PHE A 522 39.53 3.85 9.99
N GLN A 523 39.80 3.11 11.07
CA GLN A 523 39.32 1.73 11.18
C GLN A 523 37.83 1.75 11.59
N PRO A 524 36.89 1.26 10.74
CA PRO A 524 35.50 1.21 11.09
C PRO A 524 35.22 0.23 12.22
N ALA A 525 34.27 0.61 13.09
CA ALA A 525 33.62 -0.28 14.03
C ALA A 525 32.53 -1.11 13.33
N PHE A 526 31.74 -0.43 12.47
CA PHE A 526 30.68 -1.01 11.64
C PHE A 526 30.33 -0.07 10.48
N VAL A 527 29.39 -0.50 9.63
CA VAL A 527 28.86 0.24 8.50
C VAL A 527 27.36 0.37 8.65
N ILE A 528 26.79 1.53 8.28
CA ILE A 528 25.35 1.81 8.18
C ILE A 528 25.02 2.05 6.71
N LEU A 529 23.95 1.44 6.22
CA LEU A 529 23.35 1.72 4.92
C LEU A 529 22.21 2.71 5.08
N ASP A 530 22.07 3.61 4.13
CA ASP A 530 20.99 4.64 4.11
C ASP A 530 20.71 5.32 5.45
N ARG A 531 21.73 5.72 6.16
CA ARG A 531 21.68 6.34 7.50
C ARG A 531 20.64 7.45 7.66
N ASN A 532 20.31 8.14 6.57
CA ASN A 532 19.43 9.29 6.57
C ASN A 532 18.00 8.96 6.10
N GLY A 533 17.65 7.68 5.91
CA GLY A 533 16.33 7.21 5.52
C GLY A 533 15.87 7.80 4.18
N LYS A 534 16.68 7.67 3.13
CA LYS A 534 16.41 8.17 1.78
C LYS A 534 15.60 7.19 0.93
N LEU A 535 15.57 5.94 1.34
CA LEU A 535 14.92 4.85 0.62
C LEU A 535 13.66 4.37 1.36
N SER A 536 12.65 4.00 0.59
CA SER A 536 11.48 3.29 1.09
C SER A 536 11.76 1.79 1.16
N ASP A 537 12.76 1.43 1.96
CA ASP A 537 13.24 0.05 2.07
C ASP A 537 12.51 -0.76 3.18
N ALA A 538 12.92 -2.02 3.38
CA ALA A 538 12.32 -2.90 4.38
C ALA A 538 13.05 -2.85 5.73
N THR A 539 13.74 -1.74 6.06
CA THR A 539 14.52 -1.60 7.28
C THR A 539 14.05 -0.41 8.12
N ILE A 540 13.93 -0.61 9.42
CA ILE A 540 13.78 0.49 10.40
C ILE A 540 15.03 0.51 11.26
N ASP A 541 15.80 1.58 11.18
CA ASP A 541 17.01 1.76 11.99
C ASP A 541 16.85 2.85 13.06
N VAL A 542 17.60 2.73 14.13
CA VAL A 542 17.69 3.72 15.21
C VAL A 542 19.11 3.85 15.70
N THR A 543 19.69 5.04 15.59
CA THR A 543 21.01 5.36 16.14
C THR A 543 20.89 6.26 17.38
N LYS A 544 21.51 5.88 18.49
CA LYS A 544 21.53 6.68 19.73
C LYS A 544 22.91 6.75 20.35
N LYS A 545 23.31 7.97 20.75
CA LYS A 545 24.46 8.20 21.59
C LYS A 545 24.04 8.11 23.06
N VAL A 546 24.62 7.19 23.81
CA VAL A 546 24.26 6.84 25.19
C VAL A 546 25.44 7.07 26.13
N ALA A 547 25.23 7.86 27.16
CA ALA A 547 26.23 8.19 28.18
C ALA A 547 25.83 7.73 29.59
N THR A 548 24.70 7.04 29.76
CA THR A 548 24.13 6.64 31.03
C THR A 548 23.71 5.16 31.04
N THR A 549 23.79 4.54 32.20
CA THR A 549 23.24 3.20 32.45
C THR A 549 21.71 3.25 32.54
N GLY A 550 21.05 2.10 32.38
CA GLY A 550 19.60 1.96 32.46
C GLY A 550 18.98 1.31 31.23
N ASN A 551 17.67 1.43 31.11
CA ASN A 551 16.93 0.92 29.95
C ASN A 551 16.87 1.98 28.84
N ILE A 552 17.49 1.69 27.72
CA ILE A 552 17.53 2.53 26.52
C ILE A 552 16.56 1.93 25.51
N SER A 553 15.56 2.71 25.09
CA SER A 553 14.53 2.26 24.14
C SER A 553 14.98 2.52 22.70
N PHE A 554 14.79 1.52 21.85
CA PHE A 554 14.83 1.57 20.38
C PHE A 554 13.48 1.05 19.87
N ALA A 555 12.40 1.71 20.31
CA ALA A 555 11.03 1.19 20.17
C ALA A 555 10.62 0.99 18.71
N ASP A 556 11.03 1.88 17.82
CA ASP A 556 10.72 1.80 16.39
C ASP A 556 11.30 0.52 15.77
N ALA A 557 12.51 0.16 16.17
CA ALA A 557 13.18 -1.09 15.78
C ALA A 557 12.75 -2.29 16.65
N SER A 558 11.67 -2.20 17.42
CA SER A 558 11.17 -3.29 18.29
C SER A 558 12.22 -3.88 19.24
N CYS A 559 13.18 -3.05 19.68
CA CYS A 559 14.32 -3.42 20.53
C CYS A 559 14.49 -2.45 21.71
N SER A 560 15.17 -2.89 22.75
CA SER A 560 15.75 -2.04 23.81
C SER A 560 17.01 -2.67 24.38
N ALA A 561 17.83 -1.84 25.03
CA ALA A 561 19.04 -2.26 25.71
C ALA A 561 18.91 -1.99 27.22
N GLN A 562 19.25 -2.97 28.06
CA GLN A 562 19.49 -2.74 29.47
C GLN A 562 20.99 -2.61 29.67
N ILE A 563 21.50 -1.42 29.93
CA ILE A 563 22.90 -1.16 30.19
C ILE A 563 23.11 -1.16 31.73
N ASN A 564 23.88 -2.11 32.25
CA ASN A 564 24.19 -2.25 33.65
C ASN A 564 25.47 -1.50 34.03
N GLN A 565 26.49 -1.53 33.14
CA GLN A 565 27.73 -0.80 33.30
C GLN A 565 28.14 -0.15 31.97
N LEU A 566 28.70 1.05 32.08
CA LEU A 566 29.21 1.82 30.97
C LEU A 566 30.39 2.65 31.46
N SER A 567 31.56 2.48 30.86
CA SER A 567 32.76 3.20 31.26
C SER A 567 32.88 4.60 30.67
N ASP A 568 32.26 4.81 29.51
CA ASP A 568 32.21 6.07 28.77
C ASP A 568 31.03 6.04 27.76
N THR A 569 30.85 7.07 27.00
CA THR A 569 29.80 7.16 25.96
C THR A 569 29.94 6.05 24.91
N VAL A 570 28.81 5.51 24.50
CA VAL A 570 28.67 4.53 23.42
C VAL A 570 27.66 5.02 22.39
N LEU A 571 27.97 4.84 21.10
CA LEU A 571 27.01 4.98 20.01
C LEU A 571 26.43 3.59 19.75
N ILE A 572 25.12 3.46 19.84
CA ILE A 572 24.39 2.21 19.56
C ILE A 572 23.55 2.43 18.31
N HIS A 573 23.64 1.48 17.38
CA HIS A 573 22.85 1.40 16.19
C HIS A 573 22.09 0.07 16.14
N VAL A 574 20.78 0.13 15.90
CA VAL A 574 19.88 -1.02 15.81
C VAL A 574 19.12 -0.93 14.51
N GLU A 575 19.20 -1.96 13.70
CA GLU A 575 18.40 -2.16 12.50
C GLU A 575 17.39 -3.29 12.74
N HIS A 576 16.17 -3.10 12.32
CA HIS A 576 15.12 -4.12 12.28
C HIS A 576 14.70 -4.35 10.83
N HIS A 577 15.15 -5.45 10.27
CA HIS A 577 14.87 -5.85 8.89
C HIS A 577 13.55 -6.62 8.83
N TYR A 578 12.62 -6.20 7.97
CA TYR A 578 11.32 -6.84 7.75
C TYR A 578 11.38 -7.92 6.65
N VAL A 579 12.47 -8.62 6.58
CA VAL A 579 12.73 -9.75 5.66
C VAL A 579 13.20 -10.97 6.43
N ALA A 580 13.06 -12.14 5.84
CA ALA A 580 13.58 -13.38 6.45
C ALA A 580 15.11 -13.31 6.64
N PRO A 581 15.65 -13.76 7.78
CA PRO A 581 17.08 -14.00 7.91
C PRO A 581 17.52 -15.09 6.93
N ASP A 582 18.80 -15.06 6.54
CA ASP A 582 19.37 -16.14 5.70
C ASP A 582 19.36 -17.45 6.48
N ALA A 583 18.44 -18.34 6.16
CA ALA A 583 18.40 -19.66 6.74
C ALA A 583 19.51 -20.56 6.12
N PRO A 584 20.23 -21.33 6.94
CA PRO A 584 21.19 -22.29 6.40
C PRO A 584 20.49 -23.33 5.50
N ASN A 585 21.11 -23.68 4.39
CA ASN A 585 20.60 -24.74 3.51
C ASN A 585 21.70 -25.82 3.29
N PRO A 586 21.52 -27.05 3.79
CA PRO A 586 20.37 -27.52 4.58
C PRO A 586 20.28 -26.88 5.96
N LEU A 587 19.06 -26.83 6.53
CA LEU A 587 18.86 -26.41 7.92
C LEU A 587 19.69 -27.30 8.86
N PRO A 588 20.28 -26.73 9.93
CA PRO A 588 20.96 -27.49 10.95
C PRO A 588 20.02 -28.54 11.56
N GLU A 589 20.57 -29.71 11.93
CA GLU A 589 19.80 -30.75 12.60
C GLU A 589 19.16 -30.19 13.91
N GLY A 590 17.87 -30.45 14.10
CA GLY A 590 17.09 -29.97 15.22
C GLY A 590 16.40 -28.62 15.04
N TYR A 591 16.56 -27.94 13.89
CA TYR A 591 15.83 -26.69 13.59
C TYR A 591 14.97 -26.91 12.36
N TYR A 592 13.68 -26.59 12.45
CA TYR A 592 12.75 -26.76 11.35
C TYR A 592 12.21 -25.45 10.79
N HIS A 593 12.34 -24.33 11.50
CA HIS A 593 11.79 -23.06 11.10
C HIS A 593 12.55 -21.87 11.69
N TYR A 594 13.05 -20.99 10.84
CA TYR A 594 13.55 -19.66 11.20
C TYR A 594 12.41 -18.66 11.01
N SER A 595 12.52 -17.46 11.61
CA SER A 595 11.60 -16.35 11.32
C SER A 595 11.51 -16.15 9.81
N GLY A 596 10.30 -16.16 9.26
CA GLY A 596 10.07 -15.92 7.84
C GLY A 596 9.93 -14.43 7.50
N THR A 597 10.01 -13.56 8.49
CA THR A 597 9.52 -12.19 8.36
C THR A 597 10.50 -11.11 8.81
N HIS A 598 11.40 -11.39 9.76
CA HIS A 598 12.27 -10.34 10.30
C HIS A 598 13.48 -10.87 11.08
N TYR A 599 14.50 -10.00 11.24
CA TYR A 599 15.66 -10.16 12.13
C TYR A 599 16.19 -8.77 12.51
N TRP A 600 17.15 -8.73 13.44
CA TRP A 600 17.82 -7.51 13.89
C TRP A 600 19.30 -7.56 13.61
N THR A 601 19.87 -6.40 13.25
CA THR A 601 21.31 -6.11 13.31
C THR A 601 21.55 -5.08 14.39
N VAL A 602 22.44 -5.37 15.35
CA VAL A 602 22.80 -4.44 16.42
C VAL A 602 24.29 -4.22 16.44
N ASN A 603 24.71 -2.96 16.47
CA ASN A 603 26.10 -2.54 16.47
C ASN A 603 26.35 -1.46 17.51
N TYR A 604 27.61 -1.32 17.97
CA TYR A 604 28.00 -0.19 18.77
C TYR A 604 29.45 0.23 18.50
N ALA A 605 29.75 1.51 18.78
CA ALA A 605 31.09 2.11 18.76
C ALA A 605 31.34 2.88 20.03
N GLY A 606 32.59 3.01 20.45
CA GLY A 606 33.01 3.61 21.70
C GLY A 606 33.15 2.56 22.82
N ALA A 607 32.80 2.94 24.05
CA ALA A 607 32.90 2.04 25.20
C ALA A 607 31.94 0.86 25.09
N ALA A 608 32.46 -0.37 25.10
CA ALA A 608 31.61 -1.56 25.06
C ALA A 608 30.68 -1.58 26.31
N PRO A 609 29.36 -1.62 26.09
CA PRO A 609 28.40 -1.66 27.22
C PRO A 609 28.31 -3.07 27.78
N ASP A 610 28.15 -3.17 29.12
CA ASP A 610 27.78 -4.40 29.79
C ASP A 610 26.27 -4.39 30.10
N GLY A 611 25.56 -5.43 29.67
CA GLY A 611 24.12 -5.49 29.83
C GLY A 611 23.44 -6.55 28.94
N ASN A 612 22.22 -6.25 28.50
CA ASN A 612 21.38 -7.18 27.77
C ASN A 612 20.63 -6.48 26.64
N TRP A 613 20.52 -7.13 25.49
CA TRP A 613 19.53 -6.78 24.50
C TRP A 613 18.16 -7.32 24.89
N LYS A 614 17.10 -6.61 24.50
CA LYS A 614 15.71 -6.99 24.71
C LYS A 614 14.98 -6.86 23.39
N PHE A 615 14.65 -7.98 22.76
CA PHE A 615 13.91 -8.04 21.52
C PHE A 615 12.44 -8.31 21.78
N ARG A 616 11.56 -7.60 21.09
CA ARG A 616 10.12 -7.78 21.21
C ARG A 616 9.69 -8.94 20.31
N LEU A 617 8.96 -9.90 20.89
CA LEU A 617 8.33 -11.01 20.18
C LEU A 617 6.81 -10.82 20.23
N VAL A 618 6.18 -10.70 19.05
CA VAL A 618 4.75 -10.42 18.91
C VAL A 618 4.08 -11.49 18.07
N ARG A 619 3.27 -12.33 18.75
CA ARG A 619 2.67 -13.54 18.20
C ARG A 619 1.22 -13.39 17.79
N ALA A 620 0.61 -12.21 17.92
CA ALA A 620 -0.76 -11.98 17.50
C ALA A 620 -0.91 -12.20 15.97
N ASN A 621 -2.10 -12.63 15.52
CA ASN A 621 -2.35 -12.82 14.10
C ASN A 621 -2.06 -11.55 13.29
N GLY A 622 -1.38 -11.70 12.17
CA GLY A 622 -0.91 -10.57 11.34
C GLY A 622 0.28 -9.79 11.93
N GLN A 623 0.95 -10.33 12.95
CA GLN A 623 2.19 -9.76 13.52
C GLN A 623 3.42 -10.59 13.09
N PRO A 624 4.62 -10.02 13.13
CA PRO A 624 5.82 -10.63 12.55
C PRO A 624 6.12 -12.06 13.00
N ASP A 625 5.85 -12.39 14.26
CA ASP A 625 6.22 -13.72 14.81
C ASP A 625 5.08 -14.75 14.77
N ALA A 626 3.95 -14.43 14.12
CA ALA A 626 2.79 -15.32 14.11
C ALA A 626 3.10 -16.65 13.40
N ASP A 627 3.88 -16.63 12.33
CA ASP A 627 4.28 -17.77 11.53
C ASP A 627 5.14 -18.78 12.30
N LEU A 628 6.05 -18.30 13.18
CA LEU A 628 6.89 -19.15 14.02
C LEU A 628 6.08 -20.15 14.87
N PHE A 629 4.87 -19.76 15.25
CA PHE A 629 4.00 -20.53 16.14
C PHE A 629 2.87 -21.27 15.41
N ALA A 630 2.86 -21.27 14.08
CA ALA A 630 1.81 -21.91 13.28
C ALA A 630 1.66 -23.42 13.57
N ASN A 631 2.77 -24.10 13.84
CA ASN A 631 2.81 -25.53 14.09
C ASN A 631 3.09 -25.91 15.57
N ASP A 632 3.54 -24.98 16.40
CA ASP A 632 3.82 -25.20 17.83
C ASP A 632 3.42 -23.98 18.64
N ASN A 633 2.41 -24.12 19.47
CA ASN A 633 1.87 -23.06 20.32
C ASN A 633 2.66 -22.85 21.64
N THR A 634 3.77 -23.56 21.84
CA THR A 634 4.58 -23.45 23.05
C THR A 634 5.85 -22.66 22.81
N PHE A 635 6.44 -22.14 23.87
CA PHE A 635 7.75 -21.51 23.84
C PHE A 635 8.90 -22.46 24.12
N ASP A 636 8.62 -23.76 24.34
CA ASP A 636 9.63 -24.72 24.79
C ASP A 636 10.69 -24.95 23.71
N ASN A 637 10.30 -24.84 22.46
CA ASN A 637 11.16 -25.04 21.30
C ASN A 637 11.67 -23.71 20.66
N LEU A 638 11.26 -22.57 21.18
CA LEU A 638 11.77 -21.26 20.71
C LEU A 638 13.26 -21.15 20.99
N LYS A 639 14.03 -20.67 20.02
CA LYS A 639 15.45 -20.37 20.11
C LYS A 639 15.68 -18.93 19.72
N LEU A 640 16.56 -18.24 20.45
CA LEU A 640 17.17 -16.99 20.01
C LEU A 640 18.47 -17.37 19.31
N MET A 641 18.54 -17.03 18.03
CA MET A 641 19.71 -17.28 17.20
C MET A 641 20.56 -16.01 17.11
N TYR A 642 21.88 -16.20 17.06
CA TYR A 642 22.86 -15.13 16.95
C TYR A 642 23.95 -15.48 15.93
N ARG A 643 24.46 -14.47 15.24
CA ARG A 643 25.69 -14.51 14.45
C ARG A 643 26.43 -13.16 14.54
N PRO A 644 27.77 -13.12 14.54
CA PRO A 644 28.53 -11.87 14.66
C PRO A 644 28.47 -10.97 13.41
N ASP A 645 28.19 -11.54 12.25
CA ASP A 645 28.05 -10.85 10.95
C ASP A 645 27.17 -11.66 10.00
N GLY A 646 26.76 -11.06 8.87
CA GLY A 646 25.90 -11.69 7.87
C GLY A 646 26.49 -12.91 7.17
N HIS A 647 27.82 -13.10 7.23
CA HIS A 647 28.52 -14.21 6.61
C HIS A 647 28.72 -15.42 7.55
N SER A 648 28.57 -15.21 8.84
CA SER A 648 28.75 -16.24 9.87
C SER A 648 27.52 -17.13 10.00
N ALA A 649 27.75 -18.37 10.46
CA ALA A 649 26.65 -19.30 10.72
C ALA A 649 25.85 -18.91 11.97
N TRP A 650 24.54 -19.05 11.90
CA TRP A 650 23.65 -18.89 13.05
C TRP A 650 23.94 -19.92 14.14
N SER A 651 23.96 -19.49 15.40
CA SER A 651 24.08 -20.35 16.57
C SER A 651 23.06 -19.96 17.64
N PRO A 652 22.47 -20.92 18.37
CA PRO A 652 21.54 -20.61 19.47
C PRO A 652 22.30 -20.04 20.66
N ILE A 653 21.72 -19.01 21.28
CA ILE A 653 22.24 -18.42 22.50
C ILE A 653 21.20 -18.50 23.63
N ALA A 654 21.69 -18.43 24.88
CA ALA A 654 20.84 -18.40 26.05
C ALA A 654 20.04 -17.09 26.13
N TYR A 655 18.81 -17.20 26.58
CA TYR A 655 17.93 -16.04 26.79
C TYR A 655 16.98 -16.27 27.96
N THR A 656 16.37 -15.21 28.45
CA THR A 656 15.22 -15.24 29.35
C THR A 656 14.02 -14.59 28.66
N ARG A 657 12.81 -14.97 29.08
CA ARG A 657 11.58 -14.43 28.49
C ARG A 657 10.71 -13.82 29.61
N THR A 658 10.13 -12.66 29.30
CA THR A 658 9.14 -11.98 30.14
C THR A 658 7.94 -11.56 29.31
N GLY A 659 6.84 -11.20 29.97
CA GLY A 659 5.62 -10.76 29.29
C GLY A 659 4.60 -11.86 29.05
N SER A 660 3.56 -11.55 28.29
CA SER A 660 2.45 -12.45 27.98
C SER A 660 2.81 -13.44 26.85
N PRO A 661 2.02 -14.51 26.65
CA PRO A 661 2.22 -15.41 25.50
C PRO A 661 2.06 -14.74 24.14
N TYR A 662 1.35 -13.62 24.04
CA TYR A 662 1.09 -12.92 22.80
C TYR A 662 2.01 -11.74 22.52
N ASN A 663 2.63 -11.19 23.58
CA ASN A 663 3.57 -10.08 23.52
C ASN A 663 4.63 -10.31 24.60
N SER A 664 5.76 -10.83 24.18
CA SER A 664 6.88 -11.21 25.03
C SER A 664 8.09 -10.31 24.78
N THR A 665 8.98 -10.27 25.73
CA THR A 665 10.32 -9.72 25.60
C THR A 665 11.33 -10.84 25.78
N ILE A 666 12.18 -11.04 24.77
CA ILE A 666 13.30 -11.98 24.80
C ILE A 666 14.55 -11.21 25.18
N ILE A 667 15.21 -11.63 26.26
CA ILE A 667 16.31 -10.91 26.91
C ILE A 667 17.58 -11.77 26.79
N THR A 668 18.61 -11.23 26.14
CA THR A 668 19.92 -11.90 26.01
C THR A 668 20.66 -11.94 27.36
N THR A 669 21.70 -12.75 27.48
CA THR A 669 22.62 -12.75 28.63
C THR A 669 23.67 -11.64 28.50
N ASP A 670 24.03 -11.27 27.28
CA ASP A 670 25.13 -10.34 26.96
C ASP A 670 24.71 -9.37 25.85
N MET A 671 25.39 -8.23 25.75
CA MET A 671 25.21 -7.22 24.67
C MET A 671 26.22 -7.44 23.54
N LEU A 672 26.19 -8.57 22.86
CA LEU A 672 27.06 -8.79 21.71
C LEU A 672 26.57 -8.00 20.49
N PRO A 673 27.47 -7.34 19.71
CA PRO A 673 27.14 -6.79 18.42
C PRO A 673 26.96 -7.93 17.40
N GLY A 674 26.08 -7.78 16.43
CA GLY A 674 25.81 -8.78 15.40
C GLY A 674 24.34 -8.94 15.08
N GLN A 675 23.96 -10.04 14.48
CA GLN A 675 22.60 -10.30 14.04
C GLN A 675 21.87 -11.27 14.96
N TYR A 676 20.54 -11.03 15.11
CA TYR A 676 19.66 -11.81 15.96
C TYR A 676 18.37 -12.14 15.24
N CYS A 677 17.90 -13.39 15.33
CA CYS A 677 16.58 -13.79 14.87
C CYS A 677 15.97 -14.86 15.77
N PHE A 678 14.70 -15.14 15.56
CA PHE A 678 14.02 -16.26 16.21
C PHE A 678 13.96 -17.47 15.30
N ALA A 679 14.01 -18.67 15.91
CA ALA A 679 13.76 -19.93 15.24
C ALA A 679 13.03 -20.90 16.18
N MET A 680 12.27 -21.82 15.60
CA MET A 680 11.66 -22.93 16.30
C MET A 680 12.50 -24.19 16.07
N ALA A 681 12.97 -24.81 17.15
CA ALA A 681 13.62 -26.10 17.06
C ALA A 681 12.61 -27.19 16.71
N GLU A 682 13.09 -28.21 16.00
CA GLU A 682 12.31 -29.43 15.79
C GLU A 682 11.84 -29.96 17.15
N LYS A 683 10.53 -30.11 17.30
CA LYS A 683 10.01 -30.77 18.46
C LYS A 683 10.66 -32.14 18.49
N GLU A 684 11.57 -32.39 19.43
CA GLU A 684 11.97 -33.77 19.69
C GLU A 684 10.69 -34.55 19.91
N VAL A 685 10.21 -35.17 18.85
CA VAL A 685 9.37 -36.32 19.04
C VAL A 685 10.32 -37.30 19.71
N SER A 686 10.41 -37.25 21.03
CA SER A 686 10.94 -38.36 21.80
C SER A 686 9.98 -39.49 21.50
N VAL A 687 10.20 -40.15 20.37
CA VAL A 687 9.85 -41.51 20.26
C VAL A 687 10.72 -42.16 21.33
N ASN A 688 10.17 -42.30 22.53
CA ASN A 688 10.69 -43.31 23.44
C ASN A 688 11.00 -44.49 22.54
N ALA A 689 12.28 -44.83 22.38
CA ALA A 689 12.69 -45.92 21.53
C ALA A 689 11.92 -47.12 22.10
N LEU A 690 10.78 -47.39 21.44
CA LEU A 690 10.00 -48.56 21.78
C LEU A 690 10.97 -49.69 21.49
N ASP A 691 11.39 -50.41 22.51
CA ASP A 691 12.39 -51.44 22.46
C ASP A 691 12.12 -52.33 21.23
N ALA A 692 12.94 -52.16 20.18
CA ALA A 692 12.79 -52.89 18.91
C ALA A 692 12.92 -54.42 19.09
N THR A 693 13.20 -54.86 20.34
CA THR A 693 13.43 -56.22 20.73
C THR A 693 12.19 -56.92 21.31
N SER A 694 11.07 -56.23 21.50
CA SER A 694 9.92 -56.79 22.23
C SER A 694 9.05 -57.79 21.50
N PHE A 695 9.19 -57.95 20.16
CA PHE A 695 8.50 -59.03 19.42
C PHE A 695 9.26 -59.44 18.14
N LYS A 696 8.99 -60.65 17.66
CA LYS A 696 9.57 -61.21 16.43
C LYS A 696 8.47 -61.36 15.39
N LEU A 697 8.85 -61.20 14.13
CA LEU A 697 8.01 -61.44 12.96
C LEU A 697 8.70 -62.47 12.06
N PHE A 698 8.00 -63.55 11.70
CA PHE A 698 8.55 -64.59 10.81
C PHE A 698 7.43 -65.26 10.02
N PRO A 699 7.70 -65.77 8.79
CA PRO A 699 8.88 -65.39 8.02
C PRO A 699 8.88 -63.89 7.66
N ASN A 700 10.04 -63.30 7.43
CA ASN A 700 10.20 -61.96 6.92
C ASN A 700 11.40 -61.97 5.97
N PRO A 701 11.21 -61.91 4.64
CA PRO A 701 9.95 -61.67 3.89
C PRO A 701 8.89 -62.74 4.05
N ALA A 702 7.61 -62.36 3.90
CA ALA A 702 6.45 -63.22 4.03
C ALA A 702 5.54 -63.14 2.78
N ASN A 703 4.99 -64.32 2.33
CA ASN A 703 4.11 -64.34 1.15
C ASN A 703 2.61 -64.23 1.50
N SER A 704 2.11 -65.09 2.38
CA SER A 704 0.67 -65.16 2.69
C SER A 704 0.34 -64.88 4.13
N THR A 705 1.24 -65.25 5.03
CA THR A 705 1.02 -65.15 6.48
C THR A 705 2.31 -64.71 7.15
N ILE A 706 2.22 -63.80 8.13
CA ILE A 706 3.31 -63.47 9.02
C ILE A 706 2.94 -63.85 10.44
N THR A 707 3.84 -64.51 11.15
CA THR A 707 3.62 -64.85 12.57
C THR A 707 4.26 -63.82 13.46
N LEU A 708 3.46 -63.23 14.30
CA LEU A 708 3.88 -62.37 15.39
C LEU A 708 4.13 -63.21 16.63
N CYS A 709 5.35 -63.14 17.17
CA CYS A 709 5.72 -63.76 18.46
C CYS A 709 6.18 -62.63 19.40
N SER A 710 5.41 -62.39 20.45
CA SER A 710 5.61 -61.29 21.38
C SER A 710 5.71 -61.79 22.79
N ASP A 711 6.79 -61.40 23.48
CA ASP A 711 6.90 -61.55 24.91
C ASP A 711 6.16 -60.41 25.66
N VAL A 712 5.56 -59.50 24.93
CA VAL A 712 4.76 -58.40 25.47
C VAL A 712 3.37 -58.92 25.88
N THR A 713 3.23 -59.32 27.09
CA THR A 713 2.02 -59.87 27.73
C THR A 713 0.84 -58.87 27.79
N LYS A 714 0.94 -57.71 27.14
CA LYS A 714 -0.03 -56.62 27.25
C LYS A 714 -0.52 -56.00 25.94
N ALA A 715 -0.07 -56.44 24.76
CA ALA A 715 -0.62 -55.90 23.51
C ALA A 715 -2.04 -56.40 23.25
N ASP A 716 -2.98 -55.54 22.96
CA ASP A 716 -4.39 -55.88 22.66
C ASP A 716 -4.73 -55.82 21.17
N LYS A 717 -3.93 -55.13 20.38
CA LYS A 717 -4.07 -55.07 18.93
C LYS A 717 -2.77 -54.75 18.20
N ALA A 718 -2.68 -55.22 16.95
CA ALA A 718 -1.65 -54.85 15.99
C ALA A 718 -2.28 -54.05 14.83
N VAL A 719 -1.60 -53.02 14.36
CA VAL A 719 -2.01 -52.22 13.19
C VAL A 719 -0.90 -52.26 12.16
N ILE A 720 -1.24 -52.59 10.90
CA ILE A 720 -0.32 -52.60 9.77
C ILE A 720 -0.50 -51.33 8.98
N PHE A 721 0.60 -50.67 8.66
CA PHE A 721 0.68 -49.46 7.84
C PHE A 721 1.53 -49.74 6.60
N ASP A 722 1.21 -49.07 5.49
CA ASP A 722 2.06 -49.04 4.31
C ASP A 722 3.27 -48.10 4.47
N SER A 723 4.11 -47.99 3.44
CA SER A 723 5.30 -47.12 3.43
C SER A 723 4.96 -45.60 3.45
N LEU A 724 3.70 -45.21 3.20
CA LEU A 724 3.21 -43.86 3.24
C LEU A 724 2.51 -43.52 4.57
N GLY A 725 2.44 -44.50 5.49
CA GLY A 725 1.80 -44.30 6.80
C GLY A 725 0.28 -44.54 6.80
N HIS A 726 -0.32 -44.97 5.70
CA HIS A 726 -1.75 -45.28 5.66
C HIS A 726 -2.02 -46.56 6.43
N LYS A 727 -3.05 -46.56 7.24
CA LYS A 727 -3.52 -47.73 7.98
C LYS A 727 -4.18 -48.72 7.05
N ILE A 728 -3.59 -49.93 6.91
CA ILE A 728 -4.05 -50.98 5.99
C ILE A 728 -4.90 -52.01 6.70
N LYS A 729 -4.44 -52.52 7.86
CA LYS A 729 -5.12 -53.61 8.58
C LYS A 729 -5.00 -53.43 10.09
N THR A 730 -6.04 -53.85 10.80
CA THR A 730 -6.01 -53.96 12.27
C THR A 730 -6.32 -55.38 12.66
N VAL A 731 -5.52 -55.93 13.54
CA VAL A 731 -5.66 -57.30 14.07
C VAL A 731 -5.72 -57.29 15.59
N LYS A 732 -6.70 -57.91 16.19
CA LYS A 732 -6.74 -58.11 17.64
C LYS A 732 -5.72 -59.17 18.03
N ILE A 733 -4.97 -58.92 19.10
CA ILE A 733 -4.00 -59.88 19.65
C ILE A 733 -4.66 -60.64 20.78
N HIS A 734 -4.67 -61.97 20.61
CA HIS A 734 -5.30 -62.90 21.55
C HIS A 734 -4.29 -63.88 22.22
N SER A 735 -3.07 -63.94 21.69
CA SER A 735 -2.02 -64.82 22.21
C SER A 735 -0.62 -64.28 21.90
N ASN A 736 0.38 -64.69 22.66
CA ASN A 736 1.78 -64.29 22.47
C ASN A 736 2.37 -64.77 21.13
N VAL A 737 1.75 -65.76 20.48
CA VAL A 737 2.11 -66.21 19.13
C VAL A 737 0.86 -66.18 18.29
N GLN A 738 0.81 -65.36 17.27
CA GLN A 738 -0.36 -65.16 16.42
C GLN A 738 0.00 -65.04 14.95
N ALA A 739 -0.63 -65.85 14.13
CA ALA A 739 -0.54 -65.71 12.69
C ALA A 739 -1.44 -64.60 12.19
N ILE A 740 -0.92 -63.78 11.30
CA ILE A 740 -1.61 -62.66 10.66
C ILE A 740 -1.61 -62.94 9.16
N ASP A 741 -2.80 -63.09 8.61
CA ASP A 741 -2.97 -63.23 7.16
C ASP A 741 -2.68 -61.89 6.48
N ILE A 742 -1.78 -61.91 5.48
CA ILE A 742 -1.33 -60.76 4.68
C ILE A 742 -1.52 -61.02 3.17
N ASN A 743 -2.36 -61.99 2.78
CA ASN A 743 -2.59 -62.32 1.35
C ASN A 743 -3.08 -61.11 0.55
N ASN A 744 -3.89 -60.26 1.14
CA ASN A 744 -4.48 -59.11 0.48
C ASN A 744 -3.56 -57.87 0.43
N LEU A 745 -2.32 -57.97 0.92
CA LEU A 745 -1.33 -56.92 0.80
C LEU A 745 -0.56 -57.04 -0.51
N SER A 746 -0.30 -55.92 -1.15
CA SER A 746 0.61 -55.86 -2.30
C SER A 746 2.05 -56.11 -1.88
N THR A 747 2.90 -56.55 -2.80
CA THR A 747 4.35 -56.68 -2.56
C THR A 747 4.91 -55.34 -2.14
N GLY A 748 5.67 -55.28 -1.04
CA GLY A 748 6.22 -54.05 -0.52
C GLY A 748 6.61 -54.10 0.96
N ASN A 749 7.08 -52.96 1.46
CA ASN A 749 7.45 -52.79 2.86
C ASN A 749 6.27 -52.28 3.69
N TYR A 750 6.08 -52.89 4.86
CA TYR A 750 5.01 -52.55 5.80
C TYR A 750 5.53 -52.39 7.21
N LEU A 751 4.89 -51.50 7.98
CA LEU A 751 5.15 -51.30 9.40
C LEU A 751 4.01 -51.92 10.20
N ILE A 752 4.33 -52.81 11.15
CA ILE A 752 3.37 -53.33 12.13
C ILE A 752 3.64 -52.67 13.49
N VAL A 753 2.60 -52.10 14.08
CA VAL A 753 2.66 -51.42 15.38
C VAL A 753 1.74 -52.15 16.35
N LEU A 754 2.26 -52.52 17.53
CA LEU A 754 1.48 -53.11 18.63
C LEU A 754 0.93 -52.01 19.55
N TYR A 755 -0.31 -52.15 19.97
CA TYR A 755 -0.97 -51.24 20.88
C TYR A 755 -1.43 -51.95 22.15
N HIS A 756 -1.43 -51.21 23.26
CA HIS A 756 -2.05 -51.62 24.52
C HIS A 756 -2.87 -50.45 25.08
N LYS A 757 -4.17 -50.66 25.30
CA LYS A 757 -5.10 -49.59 25.78
C LYS A 757 -5.00 -48.31 25.00
N GLY A 758 -4.86 -48.40 23.67
CA GLY A 758 -4.79 -47.26 22.76
C GLY A 758 -3.41 -46.61 22.59
N LYS A 759 -2.41 -46.96 23.36
CA LYS A 759 -1.03 -46.47 23.22
C LYS A 759 -0.17 -47.45 22.45
N SER A 760 0.70 -46.98 21.55
CA SER A 760 1.67 -47.84 20.86
C SER A 760 2.74 -48.33 21.83
N VAL A 761 3.03 -49.61 21.81
CA VAL A 761 3.96 -50.28 22.76
C VAL A 761 5.18 -50.89 22.10
N SER A 762 5.12 -51.20 20.80
CA SER A 762 6.26 -51.68 20.01
C SER A 762 5.96 -51.62 18.52
N ARG A 763 6.99 -51.56 17.65
CA ARG A 763 6.84 -51.53 16.19
C ARG A 763 7.95 -52.31 15.48
N LYS A 764 7.66 -52.87 14.32
CA LYS A 764 8.65 -53.57 13.48
C LYS A 764 8.25 -53.53 12.00
N MET A 765 9.22 -53.46 11.12
CA MET A 765 8.98 -53.57 9.69
C MET A 765 8.99 -55.02 9.23
N PHE A 766 8.20 -55.35 8.22
CA PHE A 766 8.26 -56.60 7.47
C PHE A 766 8.09 -56.35 5.97
N VAL A 767 8.55 -57.31 5.18
CA VAL A 767 8.47 -57.28 3.73
C VAL A 767 7.42 -58.31 3.29
N LYS A 768 6.42 -57.87 2.53
CA LYS A 768 5.50 -58.70 1.76
C LYS A 768 6.17 -59.05 0.45
N ALA A 769 6.48 -60.29 0.21
CA ALA A 769 7.09 -60.81 -0.99
C ALA A 769 6.06 -61.04 -2.11
#